data_327de3072c46e55f6f41d773441eec60
#
_entry.id   327de3072c46e55f6f41d773441eec60
#
_cell.length_a   1.000
_cell.length_b   1.000
_cell.length_c   1.000
_cell.angle_alpha   90.00
_cell.angle_beta   90.00
_cell.angle_gamma   90.00
#
_symmetry.space_group_name_H-M   'P 1'
#
loop_
_entity.id
_entity.type
_entity.pdbx_description
1 polymer ?
#
loop_
_entity_poly.entity_id
_entity_poly.type
_entity_poly.pdbx_seq_one_letter_code
_entity_poly.pdbx_strand_id
1 'polypeptide(L)'
;MAVCLAAAGCTEKETNVYDLGRIQREATESAQAEYTSKFNENVGQVNANQTWNLLANRNVVVAVGGDAAKDYNVYICSGNPALSSDVALMGSAKVKGGSEVKINVTASASKDVLYVMRSDDEYQLIKAAHLNGDSYEVSFSLKDKIAASRRRASAVIPGDPFTFEDTDPYYKSEVPATAKTIDDFRRADWGGQIDENALQGCTEFALADGTYAMHCWMGQRDIYVSGNVTFNVDGANSLNQARIYLLPGATLNFNMDNYINNLEIYVSSTATLNYNSEFLYNQTGGGKIYNRGTVNFVKDNFEANQNSVVYNEGTINATNITSKPGDGNKSLFYNFGDMVVTGKFELNSCANFYNEGTVNVTGETSVTQQKIYWINKGHYFTGTMIFSAKNCTFYNFCQLVVYGNAHMYDGEFNLMDNSYIVAETGEFDNFIVNMGNNSGFNITGNTNWVAQGDGTYQGFRASGTAYVRLGGTTTVAGHLHTLEMTGDITYAINKIVDLGEGNSGVQPTYVLDNEGVTGAPFASSNFSTTPGECAAVWASGAGLRAPAQAVMYSIAFEDLGSIGDFDFNDIVLYVAHYVAENRATVSLMAAGGELSVDVKYNGNTIFSKNDGKMTNTTGSRGNVIASAEVSMTSVADLQKFSIFVKKTNEVSFTIGSANEKGKAPQALIIPGEWQWPTERTNVKTAYPDFVKWVESVTNTDWYEYPVAGKVL
;
A
#
# COMPACT_ATOMS: atom_id res chain seq x y z
N MET A 1 13.62 -94.09 53.78
CA MET A 1 14.71 -93.35 53.11
C MET A 1 14.06 -92.42 52.15
N ALA A 2 13.86 -91.19 52.57
CA ALA A 2 13.21 -90.21 51.81
C ALA A 2 14.29 -89.21 51.32
N VAL A 3 14.42 -89.04 50.03
CA VAL A 3 15.29 -88.07 49.43
C VAL A 3 14.46 -86.82 49.07
N CYS A 4 14.66 -85.76 49.81
CA CYS A 4 14.13 -84.49 49.46
C CYS A 4 14.94 -83.92 48.30
N LEU A 5 14.33 -83.78 47.12
CA LEU A 5 14.79 -82.93 46.08
C LEU A 5 14.21 -81.52 46.32
N ALA A 6 15.02 -80.64 46.78
CA ALA A 6 14.71 -79.22 46.75
C ALA A 6 14.96 -78.71 45.33
N ALA A 7 13.90 -78.59 44.61
CA ALA A 7 13.95 -77.79 43.37
C ALA A 7 13.91 -76.32 43.76
N ALA A 8 15.04 -75.69 43.75
CA ALA A 8 15.13 -74.24 43.76
C ALA A 8 14.68 -73.73 42.38
N GLY A 9 13.40 -73.54 42.24
CA GLY A 9 12.88 -72.71 41.13
C GLY A 9 12.99 -71.27 41.51
N CYS A 10 14.07 -70.63 41.15
CA CYS A 10 14.10 -69.18 41.01
C CYS A 10 13.19 -68.84 39.83
N THR A 11 11.94 -68.63 40.09
CA THR A 11 11.10 -67.84 39.21
C THR A 11 11.58 -66.41 39.43
N GLU A 12 12.36 -65.92 38.49
CA GLU A 12 12.45 -64.49 38.31
C GLU A 12 11.01 -63.98 38.16
N LYS A 13 10.49 -63.41 39.25
CA LYS A 13 9.37 -62.50 39.11
C LYS A 13 9.87 -61.41 38.23
N GLU A 14 9.57 -61.48 36.92
CA GLU A 14 9.50 -60.25 36.12
C GLU A 14 8.61 -59.29 36.89
N THR A 15 9.22 -58.38 37.61
CA THR A 15 8.56 -57.18 38.08
C THR A 15 8.19 -56.47 36.83
N ASN A 16 7.02 -56.69 36.27
CA ASN A 16 6.40 -55.84 35.30
C ASN A 16 6.23 -54.51 36.01
N VAL A 17 7.27 -53.69 35.95
CA VAL A 17 7.16 -52.30 36.30
C VAL A 17 6.22 -51.73 35.27
N TYR A 18 5.05 -51.36 35.68
CA TYR A 18 4.01 -50.76 34.87
C TYR A 18 4.52 -49.38 34.50
N ASP A 19 5.34 -49.30 33.43
CA ASP A 19 5.82 -48.05 32.88
C ASP A 19 4.69 -47.46 32.02
N LEU A 20 3.84 -46.70 32.71
CA LEU A 20 2.71 -46.02 32.06
C LEU A 20 3.18 -45.14 30.89
N GLY A 21 4.36 -44.52 30.96
CA GLY A 21 4.93 -43.70 29.90
C GLY A 21 5.35 -44.52 28.68
N ARG A 22 5.86 -45.76 28.89
CA ARG A 22 6.18 -46.68 27.78
C ARG A 22 4.91 -47.18 27.09
N ILE A 23 3.90 -47.58 27.87
CA ILE A 23 2.62 -48.06 27.33
C ILE A 23 1.92 -46.96 26.53
N GLN A 24 1.95 -45.73 27.01
CA GLN A 24 1.40 -44.56 26.28
C GLN A 24 2.13 -44.30 24.98
N ARG A 25 3.48 -44.35 24.97
CA ARG A 25 4.27 -44.21 23.74
C ARG A 25 3.96 -45.30 22.73
N GLU A 26 3.98 -46.57 23.15
CA GLU A 26 3.70 -47.73 22.29
C GLU A 26 2.29 -47.67 21.69
N ALA A 27 1.30 -47.24 22.46
CA ALA A 27 -0.07 -47.04 21.98
C ALA A 27 -0.17 -45.90 20.96
N THR A 28 0.53 -44.77 21.20
CA THR A 28 0.59 -43.64 20.29
C THR A 28 1.28 -44.04 18.99
N GLU A 29 2.42 -44.74 19.05
CA GLU A 29 3.17 -45.21 17.90
C GLU A 29 2.36 -46.21 17.05
N SER A 30 1.63 -47.13 17.70
CA SER A 30 0.76 -48.06 17.00
C SER A 30 -0.42 -47.37 16.29
N ALA A 31 -1.09 -46.46 16.98
CA ALA A 31 -2.18 -45.66 16.41
C ALA A 31 -1.70 -44.82 15.24
N GLN A 32 -0.51 -44.20 15.36
CA GLN A 32 0.10 -43.42 14.30
C GLN A 32 0.50 -44.25 13.08
N ALA A 33 1.00 -45.47 13.27
CA ALA A 33 1.33 -46.37 12.18
C ALA A 33 0.07 -46.82 11.40
N GLU A 34 -1.00 -47.17 12.11
CA GLU A 34 -2.29 -47.48 11.50
C GLU A 34 -2.88 -46.28 10.75
N TYR A 35 -2.87 -45.11 11.38
CA TYR A 35 -3.32 -43.85 10.76
C TYR A 35 -2.56 -43.56 9.48
N THR A 36 -1.21 -43.66 9.51
CA THR A 36 -0.37 -43.39 8.33
C THR A 36 -0.69 -44.37 7.19
N SER A 37 -0.92 -45.66 7.50
CA SER A 37 -1.30 -46.63 6.48
C SER A 37 -2.62 -46.30 5.81
N LYS A 38 -3.64 -45.96 6.61
CA LYS A 38 -4.98 -45.60 6.12
C LYS A 38 -4.99 -44.25 5.42
N PHE A 39 -4.18 -43.27 5.87
CA PHE A 39 -4.01 -41.97 5.20
C PHE A 39 -3.45 -42.16 3.80
N ASN A 40 -2.37 -42.97 3.66
CA ASN A 40 -1.78 -43.27 2.38
C ASN A 40 -2.76 -43.97 1.41
N GLU A 41 -3.63 -44.83 1.94
CA GLU A 41 -4.64 -45.53 1.16
C GLU A 41 -5.80 -44.60 0.73
N ASN A 42 -6.28 -43.77 1.63
CA ASN A 42 -7.53 -43.02 1.45
C ASN A 42 -7.34 -41.60 0.99
N VAL A 43 -6.20 -40.96 1.27
CA VAL A 43 -5.91 -39.54 0.90
C VAL A 43 -4.89 -39.48 -0.21
N GLY A 44 -3.66 -39.97 -0.01
CA GLY A 44 -2.56 -39.94 -0.97
C GLY A 44 -1.24 -40.36 -0.31
N GLN A 45 -0.27 -40.78 -1.14
CA GLN A 45 1.04 -41.23 -0.67
C GLN A 45 1.87 -40.01 -0.19
N VAL A 46 2.22 -40.02 1.09
CA VAL A 46 3.00 -38.93 1.66
C VAL A 46 4.40 -38.89 1.06
N ASN A 47 4.77 -37.74 0.50
CA ASN A 47 6.11 -37.51 0.01
C ASN A 47 7.13 -37.52 1.15
N ALA A 48 8.25 -38.23 0.99
CA ALA A 48 9.29 -38.31 2.02
C ALA A 48 9.88 -36.92 2.42
N ASN A 49 9.71 -35.92 1.59
CA ASN A 49 10.16 -34.55 1.86
C ASN A 49 9.05 -33.62 2.40
N GLN A 50 7.82 -34.13 2.56
CA GLN A 50 6.72 -33.34 3.08
C GLN A 50 6.96 -32.93 4.54
N THR A 51 7.01 -31.61 4.80
CA THR A 51 7.24 -31.03 6.13
C THR A 51 5.96 -30.54 6.79
N TRP A 52 4.84 -30.55 6.07
CA TRP A 52 3.53 -30.03 6.49
C TRP A 52 3.55 -28.55 6.85
N ASN A 53 4.54 -27.82 6.36
CA ASN A 53 4.70 -26.40 6.67
C ASN A 53 4.10 -25.53 5.55
N LEU A 54 3.05 -24.81 5.87
CA LEU A 54 2.41 -23.80 5.02
C LEU A 54 2.88 -22.37 5.32
N LEU A 55 3.76 -22.20 6.30
CA LEU A 55 4.25 -20.93 6.76
C LEU A 55 5.75 -20.78 6.45
N ALA A 56 6.15 -19.61 6.00
CA ALA A 56 7.54 -19.27 5.72
C ALA A 56 7.95 -18.02 6.49
N ASN A 57 9.13 -18.09 7.13
CA ASN A 57 9.77 -16.93 7.71
C ASN A 57 10.46 -16.14 6.59
N ARG A 58 10.10 -14.89 6.43
CA ARG A 58 10.58 -14.00 5.37
C ARG A 58 11.07 -12.69 5.96
N ASN A 59 12.06 -12.09 5.32
CA ASN A 59 12.42 -10.71 5.61
C ASN A 59 11.63 -9.76 4.70
N VAL A 60 11.14 -8.68 5.26
CA VAL A 60 10.64 -7.54 4.48
C VAL A 60 11.69 -6.46 4.54
N VAL A 61 12.30 -6.17 3.41
CA VAL A 61 13.35 -5.15 3.24
C VAL A 61 12.68 -3.88 2.75
N VAL A 62 12.78 -2.82 3.55
CA VAL A 62 12.11 -1.55 3.27
C VAL A 62 13.15 -0.44 3.17
N ALA A 63 13.31 0.14 1.98
CA ALA A 63 13.99 1.40 1.81
C ALA A 63 13.01 2.53 2.14
N VAL A 64 13.18 3.18 3.30
CA VAL A 64 12.16 4.02 3.92
C VAL A 64 11.95 5.34 3.17
N GLY A 65 13.00 5.89 2.53
CA GLY A 65 12.92 7.20 1.88
C GLY A 65 12.55 8.33 2.85
N GLY A 66 12.04 9.43 2.33
CA GLY A 66 11.57 10.56 3.12
C GLY A 66 12.68 11.41 3.75
N ASP A 67 12.30 12.32 4.64
CA ASP A 67 13.19 13.25 5.31
C ASP A 67 14.04 12.53 6.38
N ALA A 68 15.37 12.64 6.28
CA ALA A 68 16.33 12.03 7.21
C ALA A 68 16.21 12.60 8.65
N ALA A 69 15.62 13.77 8.84
CA ALA A 69 15.38 14.34 10.17
C ALA A 69 14.15 13.74 10.87
N LYS A 70 13.18 13.20 10.10
CA LYS A 70 11.94 12.64 10.62
C LYS A 70 12.06 11.15 10.95
N ASP A 71 11.25 10.70 11.93
CA ASP A 71 11.00 9.30 12.20
C ASP A 71 9.73 8.85 11.45
N TYR A 72 9.79 7.65 10.89
CA TYR A 72 8.66 7.01 10.22
C TYR A 72 8.31 5.69 10.92
N ASN A 73 7.04 5.42 11.08
CA ASN A 73 6.55 4.12 11.46
C ASN A 73 6.36 3.28 10.20
N VAL A 74 6.94 2.09 10.18
CA VAL A 74 6.80 1.12 9.10
C VAL A 74 5.99 -0.05 9.63
N TYR A 75 4.89 -0.39 8.96
CA TYR A 75 3.99 -1.48 9.31
C TYR A 75 3.94 -2.48 8.16
N ILE A 76 4.10 -3.75 8.47
CA ILE A 76 3.94 -4.84 7.50
C ILE A 76 2.54 -5.41 7.66
N CYS A 77 1.79 -5.44 6.58
CA CYS A 77 0.38 -5.76 6.54
C CYS A 77 0.11 -7.00 5.71
N SER A 78 -0.80 -7.88 6.17
CA SER A 78 -1.20 -9.10 5.46
C SER A 78 -1.95 -8.82 4.15
N GLY A 79 -2.53 -7.65 4.01
CA GLY A 79 -3.28 -7.16 2.85
C GLY A 79 -3.16 -5.64 2.74
N ASN A 80 -3.87 -5.05 1.77
CA ASN A 80 -3.90 -3.60 1.60
C ASN A 80 -4.86 -2.94 2.62
N PRO A 81 -4.36 -2.22 3.64
CA PRO A 81 -5.20 -1.62 4.67
C PRO A 81 -6.09 -0.48 4.17
N ALA A 82 -5.87 0.01 2.97
CA ALA A 82 -6.77 0.99 2.35
C ALA A 82 -8.02 0.35 1.76
N LEU A 83 -7.98 -0.94 1.43
CA LEU A 83 -9.07 -1.65 0.77
C LEU A 83 -9.88 -2.53 1.75
N SER A 84 -9.32 -2.89 2.90
CA SER A 84 -9.98 -3.77 3.88
C SER A 84 -9.63 -3.38 5.30
N SER A 85 -10.63 -3.44 6.18
CA SER A 85 -10.44 -3.34 7.64
C SER A 85 -9.87 -4.61 8.26
N ASP A 86 -9.91 -5.74 7.54
CA ASP A 86 -9.55 -7.08 8.05
C ASP A 86 -8.07 -7.40 7.79
N VAL A 87 -7.25 -6.36 7.69
CA VAL A 87 -5.82 -6.48 7.45
C VAL A 87 -5.08 -6.65 8.78
N ALA A 88 -4.30 -7.73 8.87
CA ALA A 88 -3.51 -8.01 10.04
C ALA A 88 -2.16 -7.27 10.02
N LEU A 89 -1.71 -6.82 11.19
CA LEU A 89 -0.37 -6.32 11.42
C LEU A 89 0.58 -7.50 11.66
N MET A 90 1.53 -7.71 10.73
CA MET A 90 2.50 -8.82 10.79
C MET A 90 3.83 -8.43 11.42
N GLY A 91 4.15 -7.14 11.44
CA GLY A 91 5.36 -6.60 12.03
C GLY A 91 5.43 -5.09 11.90
N SER A 92 6.27 -4.45 12.70
CA SER A 92 6.46 -3.00 12.63
C SER A 92 7.85 -2.58 13.09
N ALA A 93 8.27 -1.39 12.66
CA ALA A 93 9.48 -0.73 13.13
C ALA A 93 9.32 0.79 13.07
N LYS A 94 10.05 1.50 13.94
CA LYS A 94 10.21 2.95 13.86
C LYS A 94 11.61 3.27 13.38
N VAL A 95 11.73 4.05 12.30
CA VAL A 95 12.98 4.17 11.53
C VAL A 95 13.14 5.61 11.02
N LYS A 96 14.39 6.07 10.91
CA LYS A 96 14.72 7.37 10.30
C LYS A 96 14.46 7.36 8.79
N GLY A 97 14.03 8.49 8.26
CA GLY A 97 13.95 8.69 6.82
C GLY A 97 15.30 8.48 6.13
N GLY A 98 15.26 8.06 4.88
CA GLY A 98 16.47 7.76 4.07
C GLY A 98 17.21 6.49 4.46
N SER A 99 16.76 5.73 5.47
CA SER A 99 17.38 4.48 5.91
C SER A 99 16.71 3.24 5.30
N GLU A 100 17.34 2.08 5.47
CA GLU A 100 16.78 0.76 5.18
C GLU A 100 16.50 0.03 6.49
N VAL A 101 15.40 -0.72 6.54
CA VAL A 101 15.05 -1.60 7.65
C VAL A 101 14.66 -2.98 7.15
N LYS A 102 15.02 -4.01 7.93
CA LYS A 102 14.61 -5.41 7.72
C LYS A 102 13.69 -5.82 8.86
N ILE A 103 12.49 -6.23 8.53
CA ILE A 103 11.50 -6.71 9.48
C ILE A 103 11.20 -8.16 9.15
N ASN A 104 11.43 -9.05 10.11
CA ASN A 104 11.11 -10.47 9.94
C ASN A 104 9.63 -10.69 10.18
N VAL A 105 8.97 -11.40 9.27
CA VAL A 105 7.57 -11.78 9.35
C VAL A 105 7.39 -13.26 9.00
N THR A 106 6.33 -13.85 9.52
CA THR A 106 5.90 -15.20 9.09
C THR A 106 4.64 -15.04 8.25
N ALA A 107 4.68 -15.47 7.03
CA ALA A 107 3.57 -15.42 6.08
C ALA A 107 3.27 -16.80 5.51
N SER A 108 2.13 -16.95 4.81
CA SER A 108 1.88 -18.14 4.00
C SER A 108 3.04 -18.36 3.00
N ALA A 109 3.44 -19.61 2.83
CA ALA A 109 4.49 -19.97 1.86
C ALA A 109 4.10 -19.63 0.41
N SER A 110 2.81 -19.58 0.10
CA SER A 110 2.23 -19.21 -1.19
C SER A 110 2.08 -17.69 -1.37
N LYS A 111 2.31 -16.89 -0.34
CA LYS A 111 2.05 -15.45 -0.40
C LYS A 111 3.17 -14.72 -1.14
N ASP A 112 2.87 -14.23 -2.33
CA ASP A 112 3.85 -13.53 -3.18
C ASP A 112 3.94 -12.03 -2.87
N VAL A 113 2.95 -11.49 -2.13
CA VAL A 113 2.85 -10.05 -1.89
C VAL A 113 2.38 -9.75 -0.49
N LEU A 114 3.09 -8.86 0.17
CA LEU A 114 2.66 -8.17 1.39
C LEU A 114 2.51 -6.68 1.10
N TYR A 115 1.88 -5.96 2.00
CA TYR A 115 1.77 -4.51 1.90
C TYR A 115 2.58 -3.86 3.01
N VAL A 116 3.28 -2.81 2.65
CA VAL A 116 4.06 -2.02 3.61
C VAL A 116 3.46 -0.63 3.68
N MET A 117 3.09 -0.23 4.88
CA MET A 117 2.63 1.11 5.17
C MET A 117 3.73 1.88 5.88
N ARG A 118 4.19 2.98 5.29
CA ARG A 118 5.06 3.96 5.92
C ARG A 118 4.21 5.13 6.38
N SER A 119 4.30 5.49 7.64
CA SER A 119 3.51 6.58 8.23
C SER A 119 4.41 7.53 8.99
N ASP A 120 4.18 8.83 8.84
CA ASP A 120 4.56 9.86 9.81
C ASP A 120 3.30 10.42 10.46
N ASP A 121 3.42 11.54 11.19
CA ASP A 121 2.28 12.14 11.89
C ASP A 121 1.28 12.82 10.93
N GLU A 122 1.65 12.98 9.66
CA GLU A 122 0.87 13.71 8.65
C GLU A 122 0.35 12.80 7.54
N TYR A 123 1.16 11.82 7.07
CA TYR A 123 0.89 11.03 5.87
C TYR A 123 1.11 9.54 6.04
N GLN A 124 0.34 8.77 5.27
CA GLN A 124 0.56 7.33 5.09
C GLN A 124 0.83 7.03 3.61
N LEU A 125 1.90 6.29 3.37
CA LEU A 125 2.17 5.69 2.06
C LEU A 125 2.04 4.18 2.17
N ILE A 126 1.28 3.57 1.28
CA ILE A 126 1.15 2.12 1.21
C ILE A 126 1.71 1.64 -0.12
N LYS A 127 2.59 0.65 -0.06
CA LYS A 127 3.12 -0.03 -1.24
C LYS A 127 3.05 -1.53 -1.08
N ALA A 128 2.85 -2.21 -2.21
CA ALA A 128 3.04 -3.64 -2.30
C ALA A 128 4.54 -3.98 -2.23
N ALA A 129 4.88 -4.97 -1.43
CA ALA A 129 6.19 -5.58 -1.36
C ALA A 129 6.10 -6.96 -2.01
N HIS A 130 6.81 -7.15 -3.10
CA HIS A 130 6.80 -8.40 -3.86
C HIS A 130 7.89 -9.34 -3.34
N LEU A 131 7.58 -10.64 -3.37
CA LEU A 131 8.54 -11.67 -3.02
C LEU A 131 9.62 -11.77 -4.10
N ASN A 132 10.88 -11.61 -3.70
CA ASN A 132 12.06 -11.77 -4.53
C ASN A 132 13.01 -12.75 -3.82
N GLY A 133 13.11 -13.97 -4.32
CA GLY A 133 13.81 -15.05 -3.62
C GLY A 133 13.15 -15.36 -2.27
N ASP A 134 13.86 -15.10 -1.17
CA ASP A 134 13.38 -15.32 0.21
C ASP A 134 12.99 -14.04 0.96
N SER A 135 12.92 -12.90 0.28
CA SER A 135 12.60 -11.61 0.88
C SER A 135 11.52 -10.89 0.10
N TYR A 136 10.68 -10.14 0.81
CA TYR A 136 9.85 -9.13 0.19
C TYR A 136 10.63 -7.82 0.14
N GLU A 137 10.54 -7.09 -0.97
CA GLU A 137 11.28 -5.86 -1.16
C GLU A 137 10.34 -4.72 -1.54
N VAL A 138 10.55 -3.56 -0.91
CA VAL A 138 9.82 -2.33 -1.24
C VAL A 138 10.70 -1.12 -1.00
N SER A 139 10.59 -0.13 -1.88
CA SER A 139 11.27 1.15 -1.74
C SER A 139 10.27 2.30 -1.73
N PHE A 140 10.37 3.15 -0.71
CA PHE A 140 9.77 4.48 -0.68
C PHE A 140 10.77 5.56 -1.10
N SER A 141 12.00 5.18 -1.44
CA SER A 141 13.00 6.08 -1.98
C SER A 141 12.72 6.37 -3.45
N LEU A 142 12.81 7.64 -3.83
CA LEU A 142 12.59 8.09 -5.19
C LEU A 142 13.86 8.04 -6.05
N LYS A 143 15.04 7.97 -5.43
CA LYS A 143 16.32 8.04 -6.16
C LYS A 143 16.47 6.95 -7.23
N ASP A 144 16.00 5.74 -6.94
CA ASP A 144 16.09 4.62 -7.88
C ASP A 144 15.07 4.72 -9.01
N LYS A 145 13.91 5.36 -8.75
CA LYS A 145 12.86 5.59 -9.76
C LYS A 145 13.26 6.65 -10.78
N ILE A 146 13.91 7.72 -10.36
CA ILE A 146 14.36 8.80 -11.27
C ILE A 146 15.32 8.24 -12.32
N ALA A 147 16.26 7.41 -11.92
CA ALA A 147 17.19 6.75 -12.84
C ALA A 147 16.51 5.73 -13.79
N ALA A 148 15.43 5.09 -13.34
CA ALA A 148 14.66 4.14 -14.15
C ALA A 148 13.64 4.83 -15.07
N SER A 149 13.01 5.93 -14.63
CA SER A 149 12.04 6.69 -15.41
C SER A 149 12.66 7.38 -16.62
N ARG A 150 13.89 7.87 -16.49
CA ARG A 150 14.67 8.43 -17.60
C ARG A 150 14.98 7.43 -18.72
N ARG A 151 14.93 6.11 -18.44
CA ARG A 151 15.21 5.03 -19.39
C ARG A 151 13.95 4.41 -20.00
N ARG A 152 12.79 4.63 -19.43
CA ARG A 152 11.52 4.14 -19.98
C ARG A 152 10.94 5.21 -20.89
N ALA A 153 10.84 4.88 -22.19
CA ALA A 153 9.93 5.62 -23.07
C ALA A 153 8.54 5.58 -22.43
N SER A 154 8.14 6.69 -21.81
CA SER A 154 6.82 6.86 -21.23
C SER A 154 5.78 6.55 -22.31
N ALA A 155 4.70 5.87 -21.96
CA ALA A 155 3.56 5.75 -22.86
C ALA A 155 3.18 7.17 -23.28
N VAL A 156 3.31 7.46 -24.59
CA VAL A 156 3.05 8.79 -25.15
C VAL A 156 1.54 9.00 -25.07
N ILE A 157 1.14 10.01 -24.33
CA ILE A 157 -0.24 10.48 -24.33
C ILE A 157 -0.36 11.43 -25.51
N PRO A 158 -1.20 11.13 -26.52
CA PRO A 158 -1.29 11.96 -27.70
C PRO A 158 -1.56 13.43 -27.36
N GLY A 159 -0.69 14.33 -27.84
CA GLY A 159 -0.84 15.76 -27.68
C GLY A 159 -0.38 16.34 -26.35
N ASP A 160 0.20 15.54 -25.45
CA ASP A 160 0.73 16.08 -24.20
C ASP A 160 1.88 17.07 -24.47
N PRO A 161 2.04 18.10 -23.62
CA PRO A 161 3.04 19.14 -23.81
C PRO A 161 4.42 18.80 -23.20
N PHE A 162 4.57 17.60 -22.58
CA PHE A 162 5.75 17.27 -21.80
C PHE A 162 6.89 16.75 -22.66
N THR A 163 8.08 17.25 -22.37
CA THR A 163 9.34 16.76 -22.97
C THR A 163 10.29 16.38 -21.86
N PHE A 164 10.92 15.21 -22.00
CA PHE A 164 11.84 14.67 -21.01
C PHE A 164 13.26 14.76 -21.57
N GLU A 165 14.07 15.59 -20.94
CA GLU A 165 15.45 15.85 -21.33
C GLU A 165 16.41 15.33 -20.24
N ASP A 166 17.66 15.10 -20.62
CA ASP A 166 18.72 14.84 -19.65
C ASP A 166 19.12 16.14 -18.96
N THR A 167 18.77 16.25 -17.68
CA THR A 167 19.06 17.43 -16.87
C THR A 167 20.44 17.40 -16.21
N ASP A 168 21.19 16.27 -16.26
CA ASP A 168 22.50 16.14 -15.63
C ASP A 168 23.48 17.25 -16.02
N PRO A 169 23.58 17.66 -17.28
CA PRO A 169 24.47 18.74 -17.70
C PRO A 169 24.17 20.11 -17.11
N TYR A 170 22.94 20.32 -16.61
CA TYR A 170 22.52 21.61 -16.06
C TYR A 170 23.11 21.88 -14.68
N TYR A 171 23.39 20.84 -13.89
CA TYR A 171 23.90 21.01 -12.54
C TYR A 171 25.43 21.11 -12.51
N LYS A 172 25.94 22.01 -11.68
CA LYS A 172 27.36 22.26 -11.53
C LYS A 172 27.82 21.77 -10.14
N SER A 173 29.02 21.20 -10.09
CA SER A 173 29.64 20.71 -8.86
C SER A 173 30.61 21.70 -8.22
N GLU A 174 31.13 22.64 -9.00
CA GLU A 174 32.15 23.60 -8.57
C GLU A 174 32.02 24.93 -9.32
N VAL A 175 32.59 25.98 -8.78
CA VAL A 175 32.73 27.27 -9.43
C VAL A 175 33.76 27.13 -10.54
N PRO A 176 33.46 27.50 -11.80
CA PRO A 176 34.47 27.52 -12.86
C PRO A 176 35.64 28.47 -12.54
N ALA A 177 36.84 28.06 -12.90
CA ALA A 177 38.05 28.85 -12.66
C ALA A 177 38.00 30.22 -13.39
N THR A 178 37.16 30.35 -14.40
CA THR A 178 36.93 31.58 -15.17
C THR A 178 35.95 32.56 -14.52
N ALA A 179 35.14 32.07 -13.58
CA ALA A 179 34.18 32.91 -12.86
C ALA A 179 34.91 33.89 -11.93
N LYS A 180 34.50 35.12 -12.00
CA LYS A 180 35.07 36.18 -11.17
C LYS A 180 34.41 36.22 -9.79
N THR A 181 35.18 36.65 -8.78
CA THR A 181 34.61 36.87 -7.45
C THR A 181 33.80 38.15 -7.44
N ILE A 182 32.58 38.09 -6.88
CA ILE A 182 31.67 39.24 -6.85
C ILE A 182 32.21 40.43 -6.05
N ASP A 183 33.08 40.21 -5.07
CA ASP A 183 33.69 41.25 -4.25
C ASP A 183 34.49 42.27 -5.08
N ASP A 184 35.01 41.88 -6.24
CA ASP A 184 35.70 42.75 -7.19
C ASP A 184 34.76 43.78 -7.81
N PHE A 185 33.45 43.58 -7.69
CA PHE A 185 32.41 44.41 -8.30
C PHE A 185 31.56 45.20 -7.32
N ARG A 186 31.84 45.10 -5.99
CA ARG A 186 31.11 45.82 -4.96
C ARG A 186 31.57 47.24 -4.84
N ARG A 187 30.62 48.17 -4.74
CA ARG A 187 30.90 49.54 -4.43
C ARG A 187 30.59 49.87 -2.97
N ALA A 188 31.63 50.24 -2.23
CA ALA A 188 31.52 50.61 -0.83
C ALA A 188 30.63 51.85 -0.59
N ASP A 189 30.69 52.79 -1.52
CA ASP A 189 29.89 54.02 -1.52
C ASP A 189 28.40 53.80 -1.81
N TRP A 190 28.04 52.61 -2.31
CA TRP A 190 26.67 52.18 -2.54
C TRP A 190 26.21 51.14 -1.51
N GLY A 191 26.80 51.11 -0.35
CA GLY A 191 26.42 50.13 0.68
C GLY A 191 26.75 48.69 0.33
N GLY A 192 27.76 48.47 -0.53
CA GLY A 192 28.17 47.13 -0.95
C GLY A 192 27.34 46.53 -2.07
N GLN A 193 26.57 47.36 -2.80
CA GLN A 193 25.80 46.90 -3.97
C GLN A 193 26.72 46.57 -5.16
N ILE A 194 26.25 45.69 -6.02
CA ILE A 194 26.95 45.30 -7.25
C ILE A 194 26.93 46.44 -8.23
N ASP A 195 28.12 46.84 -8.73
CA ASP A 195 28.26 47.86 -9.74
C ASP A 195 28.09 47.28 -11.14
N GLU A 196 27.02 47.71 -11.83
CA GLU A 196 26.71 47.28 -13.20
C GLU A 196 27.86 47.58 -14.18
N ASN A 197 28.49 48.77 -14.04
CA ASN A 197 29.57 49.13 -14.94
C ASN A 197 30.83 48.26 -14.76
N ALA A 198 31.08 47.81 -13.53
CA ALA A 198 32.17 46.89 -13.24
C ALA A 198 31.90 45.48 -13.77
N LEU A 199 30.63 45.10 -13.97
CA LEU A 199 30.23 43.81 -14.57
C LEU A 199 30.35 43.85 -16.12
N GLN A 200 30.62 44.98 -16.73
CA GLN A 200 30.70 45.06 -18.18
C GLN A 200 31.79 44.13 -18.72
N GLY A 201 31.39 43.21 -19.63
CA GLY A 201 32.28 42.17 -20.17
C GLY A 201 32.47 40.94 -19.27
N CYS A 202 31.85 40.90 -18.08
CA CYS A 202 31.84 39.73 -17.23
C CYS A 202 30.63 38.87 -17.59
N THR A 203 30.86 37.65 -18.04
CA THR A 203 29.80 36.69 -18.40
C THR A 203 29.44 35.74 -17.26
N GLU A 204 30.33 35.58 -16.29
CA GLU A 204 30.12 34.66 -15.16
C GLU A 204 30.83 35.12 -13.89
N PHE A 205 30.18 34.95 -12.72
CA PHE A 205 30.74 35.27 -11.42
C PHE A 205 30.20 34.36 -10.29
N ALA A 206 30.91 34.38 -9.17
CA ALA A 206 30.57 33.57 -8.01
C ALA A 206 30.15 34.45 -6.82
N LEU A 207 29.13 33.97 -6.10
CA LEU A 207 28.70 34.45 -4.79
C LEU A 207 29.11 33.42 -3.76
N ALA A 208 29.96 33.85 -2.80
CA ALA A 208 30.29 33.07 -1.60
C ALA A 208 29.43 33.54 -0.40
N ASP A 209 29.76 33.09 0.82
CA ASP A 209 29.02 33.51 2.03
C ASP A 209 28.85 35.02 2.12
N GLY A 210 27.62 35.48 2.31
CA GLY A 210 27.34 36.89 2.52
C GLY A 210 26.00 37.39 1.99
N THR A 211 25.79 38.72 2.14
CA THR A 211 24.59 39.38 1.65
C THR A 211 24.99 40.33 0.50
N TYR A 212 24.28 40.21 -0.59
CA TYR A 212 24.49 40.95 -1.81
C TYR A 212 23.21 41.65 -2.21
N ALA A 213 23.34 42.88 -2.69
CA ALA A 213 22.24 43.68 -3.21
C ALA A 213 22.51 44.10 -4.65
N MET A 214 21.47 44.20 -5.47
CA MET A 214 21.54 44.49 -6.86
C MET A 214 20.38 45.37 -7.33
N HIS A 215 20.68 46.48 -7.96
CA HIS A 215 19.69 47.41 -8.53
C HIS A 215 19.74 47.49 -10.04
N CYS A 216 20.64 46.78 -10.69
CA CYS A 216 20.95 47.00 -12.09
C CYS A 216 20.54 45.84 -13.00
N TRP A 217 20.38 46.14 -14.27
CA TRP A 217 20.14 45.12 -15.27
C TRP A 217 21.37 44.25 -15.48
N MET A 218 21.21 42.94 -15.25
CA MET A 218 22.32 41.98 -15.27
C MET A 218 22.51 41.33 -16.64
N GLY A 219 21.47 41.18 -17.42
CA GLY A 219 21.49 40.49 -18.71
C GLY A 219 21.83 39.00 -18.59
N GLN A 220 22.29 38.43 -19.70
CA GLN A 220 22.68 37.02 -19.78
C GLN A 220 23.97 36.76 -19.01
N ARG A 221 23.89 36.20 -17.80
CA ARG A 221 25.06 35.83 -16.99
C ARG A 221 24.84 34.56 -16.22
N ASP A 222 25.94 33.88 -15.96
CA ASP A 222 26.01 32.72 -15.11
C ASP A 222 26.47 33.12 -13.69
N ILE A 223 25.66 32.78 -12.68
CA ILE A 223 25.88 33.13 -11.29
C ILE A 223 26.04 31.84 -10.51
N TYR A 224 27.21 31.62 -9.95
CA TYR A 224 27.51 30.42 -9.15
C TYR A 224 27.41 30.75 -7.68
N VAL A 225 26.58 30.01 -6.95
CA VAL A 225 26.37 30.19 -5.50
C VAL A 225 27.07 29.07 -4.76
N SER A 226 28.04 29.44 -3.90
CA SER A 226 28.75 28.53 -3.01
C SER A 226 28.69 29.03 -1.58
N GLY A 227 28.18 28.26 -0.65
CA GLY A 227 27.99 28.69 0.75
C GLY A 227 26.61 29.28 1.04
N ASN A 228 26.50 30.12 2.07
CA ASN A 228 25.24 30.70 2.53
C ASN A 228 25.12 32.14 2.02
N VAL A 229 24.27 32.36 1.04
CA VAL A 229 24.11 33.61 0.32
C VAL A 229 22.71 34.18 0.51
N THR A 230 22.65 35.49 0.83
CA THR A 230 21.41 36.28 0.72
C THR A 230 21.55 37.22 -0.50
N PHE A 231 20.67 37.08 -1.47
CA PHE A 231 20.71 37.85 -2.71
C PHE A 231 19.43 38.69 -2.86
N ASN A 232 19.53 39.99 -2.62
CA ASN A 232 18.45 40.95 -2.73
C ASN A 232 18.47 41.58 -4.13
N VAL A 233 17.43 41.33 -4.90
CA VAL A 233 17.29 41.83 -6.28
C VAL A 233 16.17 42.86 -6.33
N ASP A 234 16.53 44.07 -6.73
CA ASP A 234 15.63 45.20 -6.79
C ASP A 234 15.50 45.63 -8.28
N GLY A 235 14.27 45.60 -8.78
CA GLY A 235 13.98 45.97 -10.16
C GLY A 235 13.61 44.82 -11.10
N ALA A 236 12.53 44.97 -11.82
CA ALA A 236 11.86 43.97 -12.65
C ALA A 236 12.72 43.32 -13.76
N ASN A 237 13.80 43.95 -14.20
CA ASN A 237 14.61 43.46 -15.31
C ASN A 237 16.05 43.09 -14.92
N SER A 238 16.36 43.10 -13.64
CA SER A 238 17.74 42.94 -13.16
C SER A 238 18.38 41.59 -13.52
N LEU A 239 17.60 40.54 -13.59
CA LEU A 239 18.06 39.16 -13.88
C LEU A 239 17.50 38.62 -15.21
N ASN A 240 17.19 39.49 -16.19
CA ASN A 240 16.66 39.00 -17.46
C ASN A 240 17.62 38.03 -18.16
N GLN A 241 17.16 36.80 -18.39
CA GLN A 241 17.92 35.70 -19.00
C GLN A 241 19.18 35.26 -18.20
N ALA A 242 19.28 35.60 -16.92
CA ALA A 242 20.35 35.12 -16.06
C ALA A 242 20.14 33.62 -15.69
N ARG A 243 21.25 32.93 -15.38
CA ARG A 243 21.24 31.58 -14.87
C ARG A 243 21.93 31.54 -13.52
N ILE A 244 21.26 30.98 -12.52
CA ILE A 244 21.80 30.86 -11.17
C ILE A 244 22.03 29.34 -10.88
N TYR A 245 23.27 29.01 -10.55
CA TYR A 245 23.67 27.64 -10.21
C TYR A 245 23.98 27.54 -8.71
N LEU A 246 23.13 26.86 -7.94
CA LEU A 246 23.42 26.52 -6.55
C LEU A 246 24.26 25.25 -6.51
N LEU A 247 25.50 25.38 -6.06
CA LEU A 247 26.42 24.26 -5.92
C LEU A 247 26.04 23.34 -4.76
N PRO A 248 26.52 22.09 -4.71
CA PRO A 248 26.24 21.17 -3.61
C PRO A 248 26.57 21.79 -2.24
N GLY A 249 25.61 21.74 -1.31
CA GLY A 249 25.70 22.33 0.04
C GLY A 249 25.44 23.84 0.12
N ALA A 250 25.24 24.52 -1.00
CA ALA A 250 24.94 25.96 -1.00
C ALA A 250 23.51 26.25 -0.48
N THR A 251 23.34 27.38 0.18
CA THR A 251 22.04 27.95 0.53
C THR A 251 21.89 29.34 -0.09
N LEU A 252 20.82 29.53 -0.84
CA LEU A 252 20.48 30.84 -1.42
C LEU A 252 19.16 31.34 -0.86
N ASN A 253 19.20 32.47 -0.13
CA ASN A 253 18.02 33.26 0.19
C ASN A 253 17.83 34.31 -0.94
N PHE A 254 16.94 33.99 -1.87
CA PHE A 254 16.67 34.83 -3.03
C PHE A 254 15.47 35.73 -2.78
N ASN A 255 15.70 37.04 -2.66
CA ASN A 255 14.68 38.03 -2.36
C ASN A 255 14.43 38.91 -3.57
N MET A 256 13.21 38.88 -4.08
CA MET A 256 12.79 39.71 -5.20
C MET A 256 11.29 40.00 -5.12
N ASP A 257 10.92 41.27 -5.18
CA ASP A 257 9.51 41.72 -5.06
C ASP A 257 8.85 42.05 -6.41
N ASN A 258 9.50 41.73 -7.53
CA ASN A 258 9.02 42.04 -8.88
C ASN A 258 8.94 40.79 -9.77
N TYR A 259 8.28 40.92 -10.91
CA TYR A 259 8.22 39.92 -11.96
C TYR A 259 9.59 39.58 -12.52
N ILE A 260 9.81 38.32 -12.86
CA ILE A 260 11.07 37.78 -13.38
C ILE A 260 10.93 37.47 -14.87
N ASN A 261 11.90 37.83 -15.67
CA ASN A 261 11.93 37.53 -17.10
C ASN A 261 13.01 36.51 -17.43
N ASN A 262 12.59 35.30 -17.85
CA ASN A 262 13.46 34.22 -18.32
C ASN A 262 14.66 33.86 -17.40
N LEU A 263 14.52 34.00 -16.09
CA LEU A 263 15.50 33.54 -15.12
C LEU A 263 15.48 32.00 -15.06
N GLU A 264 16.66 31.39 -15.08
CA GLU A 264 16.82 29.96 -14.86
C GLU A 264 17.59 29.69 -13.55
N ILE A 265 17.07 28.83 -12.67
CA ILE A 265 17.72 28.48 -11.41
C ILE A 265 17.92 26.98 -11.37
N TYR A 266 19.15 26.56 -11.09
CA TYR A 266 19.56 25.16 -11.01
C TYR A 266 20.01 24.84 -9.58
N VAL A 267 19.26 24.01 -8.87
CA VAL A 267 19.51 23.66 -7.47
C VAL A 267 20.13 22.26 -7.41
N SER A 268 21.42 22.17 -7.14
CA SER A 268 22.14 20.90 -7.04
C SER A 268 21.66 20.08 -5.82
N SER A 269 21.93 18.78 -5.84
CA SER A 269 21.69 17.92 -4.68
C SER A 269 22.39 18.50 -3.43
N THR A 270 21.71 18.43 -2.26
CA THR A 270 22.13 19.04 -0.99
C THR A 270 22.13 20.57 -0.93
N ALA A 271 21.81 21.26 -2.02
CA ALA A 271 21.63 22.73 -1.99
C ALA A 271 20.20 23.10 -1.58
N THR A 272 20.06 24.32 -1.02
CA THR A 272 18.76 24.88 -0.61
C THR A 272 18.52 26.23 -1.24
N LEU A 273 17.39 26.38 -1.92
CA LEU A 273 16.88 27.64 -2.43
C LEU A 273 15.68 28.07 -1.57
N ASN A 274 15.82 29.19 -0.87
CA ASN A 274 14.72 29.91 -0.26
C ASN A 274 14.26 31.01 -1.22
N TYR A 275 13.23 30.72 -2.01
CA TYR A 275 12.72 31.58 -3.05
C TYR A 275 11.67 32.52 -2.48
N ASN A 276 12.08 33.74 -2.13
CA ASN A 276 11.23 34.77 -1.56
C ASN A 276 10.75 35.77 -2.63
N SER A 277 10.04 35.23 -3.63
CA SER A 277 9.31 35.98 -4.66
C SER A 277 7.96 35.32 -4.92
N GLU A 278 6.95 36.09 -5.23
CA GLU A 278 5.65 35.56 -5.63
C GLU A 278 5.64 35.04 -7.08
N PHE A 279 6.50 35.56 -7.96
CA PHE A 279 6.39 35.32 -9.39
C PHE A 279 7.62 34.62 -9.97
N LEU A 280 7.40 33.67 -10.85
CA LEU A 280 8.43 33.06 -11.72
C LEU A 280 8.26 33.47 -13.18
N TYR A 281 7.58 34.56 -13.45
CA TYR A 281 7.27 35.01 -14.82
C TYR A 281 7.13 36.53 -14.88
N ASN A 282 7.10 37.06 -16.11
CA ASN A 282 6.65 38.43 -16.41
C ASN A 282 5.71 38.44 -17.65
N GLN A 283 5.38 39.58 -18.14
CA GLN A 283 4.49 39.74 -19.31
C GLN A 283 5.06 39.14 -20.61
N THR A 284 6.36 38.90 -20.72
CA THR A 284 7.05 38.47 -21.94
C THR A 284 7.61 37.05 -21.89
N GLY A 285 7.73 36.45 -20.71
CA GLY A 285 8.22 35.09 -20.58
C GLY A 285 8.22 34.57 -19.17
N GLY A 286 8.38 33.27 -19.02
CA GLY A 286 8.45 32.55 -17.74
C GLY A 286 9.88 32.21 -17.36
N GLY A 287 10.13 32.09 -16.07
CA GLY A 287 11.36 31.55 -15.53
C GLY A 287 11.34 30.04 -15.43
N LYS A 288 12.48 29.46 -15.10
CA LYS A 288 12.62 28.01 -14.91
C LYS A 288 13.34 27.69 -13.61
N ILE A 289 12.85 26.71 -12.89
CA ILE A 289 13.52 26.12 -11.72
C ILE A 289 13.72 24.64 -11.97
N TYR A 290 14.99 24.20 -11.94
CA TYR A 290 15.39 22.80 -11.96
C TYR A 290 15.95 22.44 -10.58
N ASN A 291 15.31 21.53 -9.89
CA ASN A 291 15.62 21.21 -8.50
C ASN A 291 16.04 19.75 -8.30
N ARG A 292 17.21 19.52 -7.71
CA ARG A 292 17.65 18.24 -7.12
C ARG A 292 17.88 18.32 -5.62
N GLY A 293 17.88 19.52 -5.06
CA GLY A 293 18.02 19.81 -3.64
C GLY A 293 16.69 20.11 -2.98
N THR A 294 16.64 21.21 -2.25
CA THR A 294 15.43 21.71 -1.60
C THR A 294 15.08 23.09 -2.11
N VAL A 295 13.84 23.29 -2.52
CA VAL A 295 13.28 24.59 -2.84
C VAL A 295 12.14 24.91 -1.88
N ASN A 296 12.27 26.03 -1.16
CA ASN A 296 11.23 26.57 -0.31
C ASN A 296 10.67 27.84 -0.97
N PHE A 297 9.42 27.81 -1.41
CA PHE A 297 8.69 29.00 -1.81
C PHE A 297 8.21 29.72 -0.55
N VAL A 298 8.86 30.83 -0.21
CA VAL A 298 8.73 31.49 1.09
C VAL A 298 7.48 32.36 1.19
N LYS A 299 7.02 32.92 0.06
CA LYS A 299 5.78 33.71 0.02
C LYS A 299 4.55 32.80 0.17
N ASP A 300 3.48 33.34 0.72
CA ASP A 300 2.22 32.62 0.90
C ASP A 300 1.63 32.10 -0.41
N ASN A 301 1.86 32.78 -1.53
CA ASN A 301 1.49 32.35 -2.86
C ASN A 301 2.69 32.40 -3.80
N PHE A 302 2.91 31.31 -4.52
CA PHE A 302 3.89 31.22 -5.61
C PHE A 302 3.15 31.06 -6.94
N GLU A 303 3.46 31.92 -7.90
CA GLU A 303 2.84 31.90 -9.21
C GLU A 303 3.84 31.57 -10.33
N ALA A 304 3.49 30.56 -11.15
CA ALA A 304 4.26 30.17 -12.32
C ALA A 304 3.38 30.21 -13.60
N ASN A 305 3.49 31.28 -14.35
CA ASN A 305 2.70 31.50 -15.56
C ASN A 305 3.64 31.76 -16.80
N GLN A 306 3.11 32.15 -17.95
CA GLN A 306 3.85 32.64 -19.10
C GLN A 306 5.02 31.76 -19.58
N ASN A 307 4.77 30.47 -19.79
CA ASN A 307 5.77 29.46 -20.17
C ASN A 307 6.81 29.13 -19.08
N SER A 308 6.47 29.34 -17.82
CA SER A 308 7.31 28.91 -16.71
C SER A 308 7.44 27.38 -16.62
N VAL A 309 8.60 26.92 -16.15
CA VAL A 309 8.90 25.51 -15.92
C VAL A 309 9.36 25.31 -14.48
N VAL A 310 8.71 24.39 -13.77
CA VAL A 310 9.17 23.89 -12.48
C VAL A 310 9.46 22.40 -12.65
N TYR A 311 10.73 22.03 -12.58
CA TYR A 311 11.21 20.67 -12.77
C TYR A 311 11.83 20.17 -11.47
N ASN A 312 11.14 19.29 -10.77
CA ASN A 312 11.52 18.83 -9.44
C ASN A 312 12.00 17.37 -9.43
N GLU A 313 13.25 17.15 -9.08
CA GLU A 313 13.85 15.85 -8.77
C GLU A 313 14.24 15.76 -7.27
N GLY A 314 14.08 16.84 -6.50
CA GLY A 314 14.36 16.94 -5.07
C GLY A 314 13.11 17.19 -4.24
N THR A 315 13.15 18.16 -3.35
CA THR A 315 12.02 18.54 -2.50
C THR A 315 11.57 19.96 -2.79
N ILE A 316 10.26 20.17 -2.92
CA ILE A 316 9.60 21.48 -2.99
C ILE A 316 8.67 21.62 -1.79
N ASN A 317 8.76 22.76 -1.08
CA ASN A 317 7.85 23.16 -0.03
C ASN A 317 7.20 24.51 -0.40
N ALA A 318 5.88 24.60 -0.26
CA ALA A 318 5.10 25.81 -0.54
C ALA A 318 3.88 25.93 0.38
N THR A 319 3.40 27.14 0.61
CA THR A 319 2.06 27.35 1.18
C THR A 319 1.01 27.19 0.09
N ASN A 320 1.03 28.02 -0.95
CA ASN A 320 0.16 27.89 -2.11
C ASN A 320 0.97 27.94 -3.40
N ILE A 321 0.52 27.18 -4.39
CA ILE A 321 1.02 27.24 -5.76
C ILE A 321 -0.14 27.55 -6.69
N THR A 322 -0.01 28.57 -7.52
CA THR A 322 -1.01 28.95 -8.52
C THR A 322 -0.38 29.00 -9.89
N SER A 323 -1.07 28.51 -10.90
CA SER A 323 -0.65 28.66 -12.30
C SER A 323 -1.85 28.91 -13.20
N LYS A 324 -1.83 30.04 -13.88
CA LYS A 324 -2.90 30.53 -14.77
C LYS A 324 -2.29 31.19 -16.03
N PRO A 325 -1.55 30.47 -16.87
CA PRO A 325 -0.81 31.08 -17.99
C PRO A 325 -1.69 31.69 -19.06
N GLY A 326 -2.95 31.29 -19.17
CA GLY A 326 -3.89 31.79 -20.19
C GLY A 326 -3.62 31.24 -21.60
N ASP A 327 -4.52 31.57 -22.53
CA ASP A 327 -4.43 31.11 -23.92
C ASP A 327 -3.17 31.63 -24.61
N GLY A 328 -2.47 30.74 -25.29
CA GLY A 328 -1.22 31.03 -26.02
C GLY A 328 0.06 30.82 -25.23
N ASN A 329 -0.03 30.64 -23.91
CA ASN A 329 1.09 30.29 -23.03
C ASN A 329 0.88 28.95 -22.39
N LYS A 330 1.97 28.35 -21.87
CA LYS A 330 1.90 27.08 -21.12
C LYS A 330 2.78 27.21 -19.90
N SER A 331 2.37 26.67 -18.77
CA SER A 331 3.28 26.39 -17.66
C SER A 331 3.37 24.87 -17.47
N LEU A 332 4.56 24.43 -17.10
CA LEU A 332 4.87 23.00 -16.97
C LEU A 332 5.42 22.72 -15.59
N PHE A 333 4.74 21.86 -14.86
CA PHE A 333 5.21 21.33 -13.58
C PHE A 333 5.57 19.86 -13.77
N TYR A 334 6.82 19.52 -13.51
CA TYR A 334 7.30 18.13 -13.46
C TYR A 334 7.67 17.83 -12.03
N ASN A 335 7.13 16.75 -11.47
CA ASN A 335 7.52 16.27 -10.16
C ASN A 335 7.99 14.81 -10.23
N PHE A 336 9.27 14.59 -10.03
CA PHE A 336 9.90 13.30 -9.86
C PHE A 336 10.36 13.08 -8.41
N GLY A 337 10.38 14.16 -7.62
CA GLY A 337 10.75 14.18 -6.22
C GLY A 337 9.54 14.31 -5.28
N ASP A 338 9.72 15.01 -4.20
CA ASP A 338 8.68 15.32 -3.22
C ASP A 338 8.19 16.76 -3.39
N MET A 339 6.86 16.96 -3.41
CA MET A 339 6.22 18.27 -3.43
C MET A 339 5.23 18.35 -2.26
N VAL A 340 5.43 19.30 -1.37
CA VAL A 340 4.57 19.56 -0.21
C VAL A 340 3.96 20.96 -0.36
N VAL A 341 2.62 21.01 -0.42
CA VAL A 341 1.83 22.25 -0.49
C VAL A 341 0.87 22.24 0.69
N THR A 342 1.07 23.14 1.64
CA THR A 342 0.27 23.13 2.88
C THR A 342 -1.13 23.75 2.71
N GLY A 343 -1.34 24.59 1.71
CA GLY A 343 -2.60 25.21 1.37
C GLY A 343 -3.15 24.70 0.02
N LYS A 344 -3.22 25.54 -0.98
CA LYS A 344 -3.85 25.25 -2.27
C LYS A 344 -2.84 25.02 -3.40
N PHE A 345 -3.08 23.99 -4.21
CA PHE A 345 -2.43 23.77 -5.50
C PHE A 345 -3.43 24.02 -6.62
N GLU A 346 -3.34 25.15 -7.29
CA GLU A 346 -4.30 25.59 -8.32
C GLU A 346 -3.66 25.61 -9.72
N LEU A 347 -4.22 24.82 -10.62
CA LEU A 347 -3.90 24.79 -12.04
C LEU A 347 -5.11 25.25 -12.84
N ASN A 348 -4.91 26.24 -13.71
CA ASN A 348 -5.97 26.87 -14.47
C ASN A 348 -5.47 27.15 -15.90
N SER A 349 -6.31 27.09 -16.89
CA SER A 349 -6.07 27.46 -18.31
C SER A 349 -4.64 27.25 -18.81
N CYS A 350 -4.35 26.10 -19.43
CA CYS A 350 -3.05 25.74 -20.00
C CYS A 350 -1.90 25.49 -18.98
N ALA A 351 -2.19 25.40 -17.69
CA ALA A 351 -1.24 24.96 -16.69
C ALA A 351 -1.18 23.43 -16.66
N ASN A 352 -0.01 22.85 -16.89
CA ASN A 352 0.12 21.40 -17.07
C ASN A 352 0.95 20.78 -15.95
N PHE A 353 0.59 19.58 -15.55
CA PHE A 353 1.21 18.88 -14.42
C PHE A 353 1.53 17.43 -14.75
N TYR A 354 2.76 17.02 -14.46
CA TYR A 354 3.24 15.65 -14.59
C TYR A 354 3.90 15.20 -13.29
N ASN A 355 3.46 14.07 -12.74
CA ASN A 355 3.99 13.53 -11.50
C ASN A 355 4.42 12.07 -11.66
N GLU A 356 5.66 11.75 -11.32
CA GLU A 356 6.17 10.40 -11.04
C GLU A 356 6.66 10.25 -9.59
N GLY A 357 6.72 11.35 -8.83
CA GLY A 357 7.13 11.40 -7.44
C GLY A 357 5.96 11.35 -6.45
N THR A 358 6.13 12.02 -5.34
CA THR A 358 5.10 12.20 -4.31
C THR A 358 4.64 13.65 -4.24
N VAL A 359 3.33 13.86 -4.23
CA VAL A 359 2.70 15.16 -4.01
C VAL A 359 1.78 15.09 -2.81
N ASN A 360 1.96 16.02 -1.89
CA ASN A 360 1.12 16.18 -0.71
C ASN A 360 0.56 17.59 -0.68
N VAL A 361 -0.74 17.74 -0.91
CA VAL A 361 -1.47 18.99 -0.77
C VAL A 361 -2.37 18.87 0.46
N THR A 362 -2.03 19.57 1.55
CA THR A 362 -2.84 19.48 2.77
C THR A 362 -4.22 20.11 2.59
N GLY A 363 -4.31 21.18 1.81
CA GLY A 363 -5.55 21.86 1.50
C GLY A 363 -6.22 21.32 0.23
N GLU A 364 -6.44 22.18 -0.74
CA GLU A 364 -7.21 21.88 -1.96
C GLU A 364 -6.33 21.75 -3.20
N THR A 365 -6.54 20.71 -3.98
CA THR A 365 -6.12 20.67 -5.38
C THR A 365 -7.27 21.14 -6.27
N SER A 366 -7.03 22.19 -7.07
CA SER A 366 -8.02 22.74 -8.00
C SER A 366 -7.45 22.73 -9.42
N VAL A 367 -8.06 21.93 -10.30
CA VAL A 367 -7.70 21.85 -11.71
C VAL A 367 -8.93 22.22 -12.53
N THR A 368 -8.95 23.46 -13.02
CA THR A 368 -10.16 24.02 -13.62
C THR A 368 -9.88 24.76 -14.93
N GLN A 369 -10.92 25.00 -15.70
CA GLN A 369 -10.94 25.67 -16.99
C GLN A 369 -10.58 24.77 -18.18
N GLN A 370 -9.54 25.03 -18.97
CA GLN A 370 -9.36 24.35 -20.25
C GLN A 370 -7.90 24.13 -20.64
N LYS A 371 -7.68 23.16 -21.54
CA LYS A 371 -6.36 22.85 -22.14
C LYS A 371 -5.31 22.47 -21.09
N ILE A 372 -5.70 21.70 -20.09
CA ILE A 372 -4.82 21.20 -19.03
C ILE A 372 -4.54 19.72 -19.26
N TYR A 373 -3.28 19.35 -19.19
CA TYR A 373 -2.85 17.95 -19.04
C TYR A 373 -2.43 17.73 -17.59
N TRP A 374 -3.16 16.88 -16.89
CA TRP A 374 -2.82 16.42 -15.54
C TRP A 374 -2.53 14.93 -15.58
N ILE A 375 -1.28 14.56 -15.35
CA ILE A 375 -0.79 13.20 -15.48
C ILE A 375 -0.13 12.79 -14.16
N ASN A 376 -0.72 11.84 -13.48
CA ASN A 376 -0.18 11.28 -12.25
C ASN A 376 0.28 9.85 -12.47
N LYS A 377 1.60 9.61 -12.43
CA LYS A 377 2.23 8.28 -12.45
C LYS A 377 2.88 7.92 -11.12
N GLY A 378 2.78 8.81 -10.12
CA GLY A 378 3.29 8.65 -8.78
C GLY A 378 2.19 8.65 -7.73
N HIS A 379 2.52 9.08 -6.54
CA HIS A 379 1.60 9.19 -5.40
C HIS A 379 1.11 10.62 -5.28
N TYR A 380 -0.21 10.81 -5.27
CA TYR A 380 -0.82 12.13 -5.14
C TYR A 380 -1.82 12.12 -3.99
N PHE A 381 -1.62 13.00 -3.02
CA PHE A 381 -2.45 13.17 -1.83
C PHE A 381 -2.97 14.58 -1.78
N THR A 382 -4.25 14.76 -1.47
CA THR A 382 -4.84 16.08 -1.32
C THR A 382 -5.96 16.09 -0.28
N GLY A 383 -6.13 17.21 0.43
CA GLY A 383 -7.22 17.38 1.38
C GLY A 383 -8.58 17.31 0.68
N THR A 384 -8.80 18.19 -0.29
CA THR A 384 -9.97 18.15 -1.18
C THR A 384 -9.53 18.30 -2.64
N MET A 385 -10.42 17.97 -3.57
CA MET A 385 -10.12 18.04 -5.00
C MET A 385 -11.30 18.62 -5.78
N ILE A 386 -10.99 19.53 -6.70
CA ILE A 386 -11.92 20.07 -7.69
C ILE A 386 -11.32 19.85 -9.08
N PHE A 387 -11.98 19.03 -9.91
CA PHE A 387 -11.65 18.83 -11.30
C PHE A 387 -12.79 19.25 -12.20
N SER A 388 -12.49 20.20 -13.09
CA SER A 388 -13.37 20.53 -14.21
C SER A 388 -12.72 20.05 -15.49
N ALA A 389 -13.27 19.01 -16.07
CA ALA A 389 -12.62 18.28 -17.17
C ALA A 389 -12.98 18.81 -18.57
N LYS A 390 -13.70 19.90 -18.71
CA LYS A 390 -14.08 20.45 -20.01
C LYS A 390 -12.84 20.87 -20.82
N ASN A 391 -12.53 20.10 -21.89
CA ASN A 391 -11.31 20.25 -22.70
C ASN A 391 -10.00 20.05 -21.91
N CYS A 392 -10.02 19.31 -20.84
CA CYS A 392 -8.85 18.86 -20.07
C CYS A 392 -8.60 17.38 -20.25
N THR A 393 -7.36 16.96 -19.98
CA THR A 393 -6.92 15.58 -20.13
C THR A 393 -6.36 15.11 -18.78
N PHE A 394 -7.09 14.20 -18.12
CA PHE A 394 -6.72 13.67 -16.82
C PHE A 394 -6.37 12.18 -16.93
N TYR A 395 -5.15 11.83 -16.51
CA TYR A 395 -4.69 10.46 -16.43
C TYR A 395 -4.10 10.16 -15.06
N ASN A 396 -4.62 9.14 -14.41
CA ASN A 396 -4.02 8.59 -13.22
C ASN A 396 -3.51 7.18 -13.51
N PHE A 397 -2.20 7.00 -13.43
CA PHE A 397 -1.53 5.71 -13.62
C PHE A 397 -1.12 5.06 -12.31
N CYS A 398 -1.27 5.76 -11.18
CA CYS A 398 -0.85 5.26 -9.90
C CYS A 398 -1.87 5.59 -8.81
N GLN A 399 -1.48 6.31 -7.80
CA GLN A 399 -2.29 6.61 -6.62
C GLN A 399 -2.82 8.03 -6.61
N LEU A 400 -4.12 8.18 -6.40
CA LEU A 400 -4.77 9.44 -6.08
C LEU A 400 -5.61 9.27 -4.82
N VAL A 401 -5.26 10.01 -3.77
CA VAL A 401 -5.98 9.98 -2.49
C VAL A 401 -6.50 11.37 -2.16
N VAL A 402 -7.80 11.47 -1.96
CA VAL A 402 -8.48 12.68 -1.53
C VAL A 402 -9.00 12.44 -0.11
N TYR A 403 -8.43 13.14 0.87
CA TYR A 403 -8.79 12.95 2.29
C TYR A 403 -10.19 13.43 2.64
N GLY A 404 -10.79 14.28 1.82
CA GLY A 404 -12.15 14.80 1.97
C GLY A 404 -12.97 14.62 0.69
N ASN A 405 -13.55 15.70 0.20
CA ASN A 405 -14.43 15.69 -0.96
C ASN A 405 -13.68 15.72 -2.29
N ALA A 406 -14.05 14.82 -3.21
CA ALA A 406 -13.66 14.85 -4.60
C ALA A 406 -14.83 15.37 -5.45
N HIS A 407 -14.77 16.62 -5.88
CA HIS A 407 -15.75 17.21 -6.80
C HIS A 407 -15.22 17.19 -8.23
N MET A 408 -15.83 16.37 -9.09
CA MET A 408 -15.43 16.20 -10.49
C MET A 408 -16.63 16.48 -11.40
N TYR A 409 -16.46 17.41 -12.37
CA TYR A 409 -17.56 17.82 -13.21
C TYR A 409 -17.16 18.11 -14.66
N ASP A 410 -18.13 17.95 -15.56
CA ASP A 410 -18.05 18.29 -17.00
C ASP A 410 -16.92 17.59 -17.77
N GLY A 411 -16.81 16.25 -17.68
CA GLY A 411 -15.84 15.54 -18.52
C GLY A 411 -15.44 14.13 -18.10
N GLU A 412 -14.20 13.75 -18.39
CA GLU A 412 -13.71 12.39 -18.24
C GLU A 412 -12.43 12.32 -17.41
N PHE A 413 -12.32 11.31 -16.57
CA PHE A 413 -11.12 10.96 -15.82
C PHE A 413 -10.67 9.56 -16.19
N ASN A 414 -9.39 9.39 -16.56
CA ASN A 414 -8.87 8.10 -16.98
C ASN A 414 -8.05 7.46 -15.84
N LEU A 415 -8.61 6.43 -15.23
CA LEU A 415 -7.90 5.50 -14.35
C LEU A 415 -7.25 4.43 -15.23
N MET A 416 -5.93 4.44 -15.29
CA MET A 416 -5.16 3.51 -16.12
C MET A 416 -4.99 2.16 -15.42
N ASP A 417 -4.37 1.20 -16.10
CA ASP A 417 -4.15 -0.14 -15.55
C ASP A 417 -3.41 -0.09 -14.20
N ASN A 418 -3.91 -0.85 -13.22
CA ASN A 418 -3.38 -0.95 -11.86
C ASN A 418 -3.38 0.37 -11.07
N SER A 419 -4.18 1.34 -11.44
CA SER A 419 -4.28 2.63 -10.74
C SER A 419 -5.47 2.69 -9.80
N TYR A 420 -5.41 3.60 -8.84
CA TYR A 420 -6.44 3.75 -7.81
C TYR A 420 -6.76 5.20 -7.53
N ILE A 421 -8.04 5.45 -7.24
CA ILE A 421 -8.51 6.64 -6.56
C ILE A 421 -9.23 6.23 -5.28
N VAL A 422 -8.93 6.93 -4.20
CA VAL A 422 -9.67 6.83 -2.93
C VAL A 422 -10.07 8.23 -2.50
N ALA A 423 -11.34 8.42 -2.12
CA ALA A 423 -11.80 9.68 -1.51
C ALA A 423 -12.74 9.39 -0.33
N GLU A 424 -12.88 10.36 0.59
CA GLU A 424 -13.84 10.26 1.68
C GLU A 424 -15.27 10.43 1.17
N THR A 425 -15.51 11.51 0.40
CA THR A 425 -16.81 11.78 -0.24
C THR A 425 -16.62 12.15 -1.70
N GLY A 426 -17.68 12.08 -2.51
CA GLY A 426 -17.61 12.41 -3.92
C GLY A 426 -18.85 13.12 -4.45
N GLU A 427 -18.62 14.13 -5.29
CA GLU A 427 -19.64 14.83 -6.08
C GLU A 427 -19.27 14.74 -7.55
N PHE A 428 -20.16 14.22 -8.37
CA PHE A 428 -19.91 13.93 -9.79
C PHE A 428 -21.04 14.51 -10.64
N ASP A 429 -20.70 15.56 -11.39
CA ASP A 429 -21.67 16.28 -12.23
C ASP A 429 -21.29 16.12 -13.71
N ASN A 430 -22.12 15.46 -14.52
CA ASN A 430 -21.83 15.20 -15.92
C ASN A 430 -20.45 14.54 -16.13
N PHE A 431 -20.15 13.48 -15.38
CA PHE A 431 -18.78 12.95 -15.26
C PHE A 431 -18.67 11.47 -15.60
N ILE A 432 -17.58 11.12 -16.29
CA ILE A 432 -17.24 9.75 -16.68
C ILE A 432 -15.90 9.35 -16.09
N VAL A 433 -15.83 8.15 -15.53
CA VAL A 433 -14.59 7.51 -15.12
C VAL A 433 -14.29 6.35 -16.07
N ASN A 434 -13.30 6.52 -16.92
CA ASN A 434 -12.77 5.45 -17.77
C ASN A 434 -11.78 4.61 -16.94
N MET A 435 -11.97 3.30 -16.89
CA MET A 435 -11.22 2.39 -16.03
C MET A 435 -10.44 1.37 -16.83
N GLY A 436 -9.13 1.33 -16.61
CA GLY A 436 -8.24 0.31 -17.16
C GLY A 436 -8.31 -1.00 -16.39
N ASN A 437 -7.52 -1.97 -16.85
CA ASN A 437 -7.46 -3.29 -16.22
C ASN A 437 -6.92 -3.21 -14.78
N ASN A 438 -7.55 -3.92 -13.85
CA ASN A 438 -7.18 -3.96 -12.43
C ASN A 438 -7.13 -2.56 -11.78
N SER A 439 -7.94 -1.63 -12.25
CA SER A 439 -8.07 -0.30 -11.64
C SER A 439 -9.17 -0.27 -10.57
N GLY A 440 -9.05 0.65 -9.60
CA GLY A 440 -9.96 0.75 -8.48
C GLY A 440 -10.44 2.18 -8.22
N PHE A 441 -11.75 2.30 -7.99
CA PHE A 441 -12.41 3.54 -7.57
C PHE A 441 -13.13 3.31 -6.24
N ASN A 442 -12.68 3.97 -5.18
CA ASN A 442 -13.21 3.77 -3.82
C ASN A 442 -13.59 5.10 -3.16
N ILE A 443 -14.86 5.29 -2.86
CA ILE A 443 -15.34 6.35 -2.00
C ILE A 443 -15.81 5.73 -0.67
N THR A 444 -15.25 6.17 0.42
CA THR A 444 -15.49 5.55 1.73
C THR A 444 -16.80 6.03 2.39
N GLY A 445 -17.23 7.24 2.08
CA GLY A 445 -18.45 7.87 2.57
C GLY A 445 -19.50 8.08 1.48
N ASN A 446 -20.20 9.20 1.53
CA ASN A 446 -21.32 9.49 0.63
C ASN A 446 -20.85 9.93 -0.77
N THR A 447 -21.66 9.59 -1.78
CA THR A 447 -21.48 10.07 -3.15
C THR A 447 -22.76 10.70 -3.68
N ASN A 448 -22.60 11.71 -4.53
CA ASN A 448 -23.68 12.36 -5.24
C ASN A 448 -23.40 12.37 -6.74
N TRP A 449 -24.27 11.79 -7.53
CA TRP A 449 -24.21 11.76 -9.00
C TRP A 449 -25.34 12.58 -9.56
N VAL A 450 -25.04 13.62 -10.34
CA VAL A 450 -26.01 14.51 -10.93
C VAL A 450 -25.77 14.63 -12.43
N ALA A 451 -26.82 14.52 -13.23
CA ALA A 451 -26.79 14.84 -14.65
C ALA A 451 -27.60 16.09 -14.93
N GLN A 452 -26.99 17.01 -15.67
CA GLN A 452 -27.67 18.19 -16.21
C GLN A 452 -27.68 18.07 -17.75
N GLY A 453 -28.86 17.85 -18.34
CA GLY A 453 -29.03 17.77 -19.79
C GLY A 453 -29.30 16.38 -20.34
N ASP A 454 -29.74 16.31 -21.59
CA ASP A 454 -30.24 15.10 -22.21
C ASP A 454 -29.12 14.15 -22.68
N GLY A 455 -29.14 12.90 -22.18
CA GLY A 455 -28.72 11.74 -22.91
C GLY A 455 -27.24 11.39 -23.01
N THR A 456 -26.36 12.00 -22.21
CA THR A 456 -24.98 11.53 -22.10
C THR A 456 -24.82 10.50 -21.00
N TYR A 457 -24.27 9.34 -21.34
CA TYR A 457 -23.92 8.30 -20.38
C TYR A 457 -22.85 8.82 -19.43
N GLN A 458 -23.06 8.64 -18.13
CA GLN A 458 -22.15 9.02 -17.07
C GLN A 458 -21.85 7.82 -16.18
N GLY A 459 -20.90 7.94 -15.28
CA GLY A 459 -20.53 6.86 -14.39
C GLY A 459 -19.23 6.18 -14.80
N PHE A 460 -19.21 4.85 -14.91
CA PHE A 460 -17.99 4.07 -15.06
C PHE A 460 -17.98 3.25 -16.34
N ARG A 461 -16.84 3.29 -17.06
CA ARG A 461 -16.59 2.51 -18.27
C ARG A 461 -15.29 1.75 -18.14
N ALA A 462 -15.35 0.42 -18.05
CA ALA A 462 -14.16 -0.40 -17.95
C ALA A 462 -13.73 -0.96 -19.30
N SER A 463 -12.44 -0.89 -19.59
CA SER A 463 -11.79 -1.54 -20.76
C SER A 463 -11.10 -2.86 -20.39
N GLY A 464 -11.06 -3.23 -19.11
CA GLY A 464 -10.58 -4.47 -18.53
C GLY A 464 -11.29 -4.71 -17.21
N THR A 465 -10.86 -5.66 -16.39
CA THR A 465 -11.45 -5.91 -15.09
C THR A 465 -11.21 -4.72 -14.15
N ALA A 466 -12.27 -4.13 -13.62
CA ALA A 466 -12.21 -2.95 -12.77
C ALA A 466 -13.09 -3.09 -11.52
N TYR A 467 -12.81 -2.26 -10.51
CA TYR A 467 -13.47 -2.35 -9.21
C TYR A 467 -14.01 -0.99 -8.75
N VAL A 468 -15.30 -0.94 -8.37
CA VAL A 468 -15.96 0.27 -7.85
C VAL A 468 -16.54 -0.03 -6.48
N ARG A 469 -16.17 0.78 -5.47
CA ARG A 469 -16.72 0.66 -4.12
C ARG A 469 -17.22 2.02 -3.63
N LEU A 470 -18.53 2.09 -3.26
CA LEU A 470 -19.18 3.29 -2.75
C LEU A 470 -19.72 3.00 -1.34
N GLY A 471 -19.04 3.55 -0.31
CA GLY A 471 -19.16 3.13 1.09
C GLY A 471 -20.36 3.69 1.84
N GLY A 472 -20.75 4.91 1.56
CA GLY A 472 -21.87 5.57 2.22
C GLY A 472 -23.19 5.45 1.47
N THR A 473 -23.98 6.52 1.47
CA THR A 473 -25.16 6.65 0.62
C THR A 473 -24.76 7.25 -0.72
N THR A 474 -25.08 6.54 -1.81
CA THR A 474 -24.96 7.02 -3.18
C THR A 474 -26.29 7.63 -3.60
N THR A 475 -26.34 8.93 -3.75
CA THR A 475 -27.50 9.67 -4.25
C THR A 475 -27.36 9.86 -5.76
N VAL A 476 -28.41 9.55 -6.51
CA VAL A 476 -28.43 9.71 -7.97
C VAL A 476 -29.63 10.56 -8.37
N ALA A 477 -29.39 11.58 -9.20
CA ALA A 477 -30.46 12.48 -9.67
C ALA A 477 -30.20 12.92 -11.11
N GLY A 478 -31.20 12.90 -11.97
CA GLY A 478 -31.10 13.35 -13.37
C GLY A 478 -31.73 12.39 -14.34
N HIS A 479 -31.00 11.78 -15.25
CA HIS A 479 -31.49 10.92 -16.31
C HIS A 479 -31.21 9.43 -16.06
N LEU A 480 -31.86 8.53 -16.84
CA LEU A 480 -31.67 7.07 -16.72
C LEU A 480 -30.20 6.62 -16.69
N HIS A 481 -29.30 7.34 -17.32
CA HIS A 481 -27.88 7.00 -17.40
C HIS A 481 -26.98 7.93 -16.56
N THR A 482 -27.50 8.53 -15.49
CA THR A 482 -26.74 9.40 -14.59
C THR A 482 -25.66 8.65 -13.83
N LEU A 483 -25.92 7.40 -13.44
CA LEU A 483 -24.90 6.49 -12.94
C LEU A 483 -25.01 5.18 -13.69
N GLU A 484 -24.20 5.00 -14.72
CA GLU A 484 -24.15 3.77 -15.49
C GLU A 484 -22.78 3.10 -15.36
N MET A 485 -22.78 1.78 -15.26
CA MET A 485 -21.58 0.95 -15.31
C MET A 485 -21.57 0.10 -16.57
N THR A 486 -20.46 0.10 -17.30
CA THR A 486 -20.27 -0.70 -18.52
C THR A 486 -18.91 -1.36 -18.58
N GLY A 487 -18.82 -2.54 -19.17
CA GLY A 487 -17.60 -3.35 -19.23
C GLY A 487 -17.46 -4.28 -18.03
N ASP A 488 -16.28 -4.87 -17.84
CA ASP A 488 -16.02 -5.84 -16.77
C ASP A 488 -15.77 -5.11 -15.45
N ILE A 489 -16.86 -4.79 -14.73
CA ILE A 489 -16.84 -4.08 -13.45
C ILE A 489 -17.42 -4.96 -12.35
N THR A 490 -16.63 -5.16 -11.28
CA THR A 490 -17.16 -5.63 -10.00
C THR A 490 -17.40 -4.42 -9.10
N TYR A 491 -18.66 -4.22 -8.68
CA TYR A 491 -19.01 -3.11 -7.80
C TYR A 491 -19.57 -3.56 -6.45
N ALA A 492 -19.36 -2.73 -5.43
CA ALA A 492 -20.01 -2.84 -4.13
C ALA A 492 -20.51 -1.47 -3.68
N ILE A 493 -21.82 -1.31 -3.65
CA ILE A 493 -22.51 -0.08 -3.22
C ILE A 493 -23.28 -0.38 -1.93
N ASN A 494 -23.02 0.40 -0.87
CA ASN A 494 -23.67 0.18 0.41
C ASN A 494 -25.16 0.52 0.35
N LYS A 495 -25.51 1.68 -0.21
CA LYS A 495 -26.89 2.15 -0.34
C LYS A 495 -27.03 3.09 -1.52
N ILE A 496 -28.08 2.91 -2.33
CA ILE A 496 -28.49 3.85 -3.38
C ILE A 496 -29.78 4.55 -2.96
N VAL A 497 -29.84 5.86 -3.20
CA VAL A 497 -31.00 6.70 -3.11
C VAL A 497 -31.20 7.36 -4.46
N ASP A 498 -32.24 6.95 -5.15
CA ASP A 498 -32.65 7.49 -6.43
C ASP A 498 -33.64 8.63 -6.25
N LEU A 499 -33.30 9.84 -6.64
CA LEU A 499 -34.16 11.02 -6.56
C LEU A 499 -34.99 11.21 -7.83
N GLY A 500 -34.77 10.40 -8.85
CA GLY A 500 -35.53 10.47 -10.09
C GLY A 500 -35.09 11.57 -11.05
N GLU A 501 -35.81 11.64 -12.15
CA GLU A 501 -35.55 12.55 -13.26
C GLU A 501 -36.16 13.93 -12.99
N GLY A 502 -35.38 14.88 -12.50
CA GLY A 502 -35.80 16.24 -12.20
C GLY A 502 -37.06 16.30 -11.35
N ASN A 503 -38.04 17.17 -11.74
CA ASN A 503 -39.33 17.29 -11.07
C ASN A 503 -40.36 16.22 -11.49
N SER A 504 -40.05 15.37 -12.45
CA SER A 504 -40.98 14.34 -12.98
C SER A 504 -41.05 13.08 -12.14
N GLY A 505 -40.01 12.83 -11.31
CA GLY A 505 -39.90 11.65 -10.45
C GLY A 505 -39.76 10.32 -11.20
N VAL A 506 -39.41 10.33 -12.47
CA VAL A 506 -39.19 9.11 -13.26
C VAL A 506 -37.92 8.40 -12.77
N GLN A 507 -38.06 7.13 -12.43
CA GLN A 507 -36.99 6.25 -11.95
C GLN A 507 -36.91 4.98 -12.80
N PRO A 508 -35.78 4.29 -12.86
CA PRO A 508 -34.48 4.56 -12.22
C PRO A 508 -33.62 5.60 -12.99
N THR A 509 -32.72 6.29 -12.28
CA THR A 509 -31.71 7.18 -12.89
C THR A 509 -30.32 6.51 -12.95
N TYR A 510 -30.23 5.22 -12.66
CA TYR A 510 -28.99 4.44 -12.72
C TYR A 510 -29.17 3.12 -13.47
N VAL A 511 -28.08 2.59 -14.05
CA VAL A 511 -28.03 1.31 -14.76
C VAL A 511 -26.79 0.53 -14.29
N LEU A 512 -27.03 -0.58 -13.57
CA LEU A 512 -25.97 -1.39 -12.95
C LEU A 512 -26.03 -2.88 -13.36
N ASP A 513 -26.82 -3.23 -14.37
CA ASP A 513 -27.08 -4.58 -14.83
C ASP A 513 -26.65 -4.83 -16.29
N ASN A 514 -25.76 -4.00 -16.82
CA ASN A 514 -25.16 -4.20 -18.13
C ASN A 514 -24.30 -5.48 -18.18
N GLU A 515 -24.12 -6.05 -19.36
CA GLU A 515 -23.27 -7.22 -19.58
C GLU A 515 -21.84 -6.96 -19.06
N GLY A 516 -21.31 -7.88 -18.27
CA GLY A 516 -19.98 -7.79 -17.65
C GLY A 516 -19.98 -7.08 -16.28
N VAL A 517 -21.07 -6.44 -15.87
CA VAL A 517 -21.17 -5.75 -14.59
C VAL A 517 -21.70 -6.70 -13.51
N THR A 518 -20.96 -6.84 -12.41
CA THR A 518 -21.29 -7.78 -11.33
C THR A 518 -21.35 -7.05 -9.98
N GLY A 519 -22.48 -7.14 -9.30
CA GLY A 519 -22.63 -6.63 -7.92
C GLY A 519 -22.07 -7.60 -6.89
N ALA A 520 -21.22 -7.12 -5.98
CA ALA A 520 -20.71 -7.87 -4.84
C ALA A 520 -21.36 -7.40 -3.53
N PRO A 521 -21.57 -8.29 -2.54
CA PRO A 521 -22.06 -7.88 -1.23
C PRO A 521 -21.11 -6.89 -0.58
N PHE A 522 -21.60 -5.73 -0.14
CA PHE A 522 -20.77 -4.66 0.40
C PHE A 522 -19.93 -5.10 1.61
N ALA A 523 -20.48 -5.91 2.50
CA ALA A 523 -19.82 -6.38 3.71
C ALA A 523 -18.60 -7.32 3.45
N SER A 524 -18.57 -7.99 2.30
CA SER A 524 -17.52 -8.92 1.91
C SER A 524 -16.70 -8.44 0.70
N SER A 525 -16.89 -7.19 0.29
CA SER A 525 -16.22 -6.60 -0.86
C SER A 525 -14.76 -6.27 -0.53
N ASN A 526 -13.92 -7.29 -0.48
CA ASN A 526 -12.49 -7.13 -0.59
C ASN A 526 -12.15 -7.10 -2.07
N PHE A 527 -11.95 -5.92 -2.62
CA PHE A 527 -11.36 -5.82 -3.94
C PHE A 527 -9.90 -6.20 -3.84
N SER A 528 -9.62 -7.47 -4.04
CA SER A 528 -8.26 -7.97 -4.20
C SER A 528 -7.80 -7.57 -5.60
N THR A 529 -7.27 -6.37 -5.69
CA THR A 529 -6.56 -5.95 -6.89
C THR A 529 -5.20 -6.62 -6.91
N THR A 530 -4.75 -7.07 -8.07
CA THR A 530 -3.38 -7.57 -8.22
C THR A 530 -2.43 -6.45 -7.82
N PRO A 531 -1.53 -6.69 -6.85
CA PRO A 531 -0.71 -5.62 -6.31
C PRO A 531 0.25 -5.09 -7.37
N GLY A 532 0.09 -3.83 -7.70
CA GLY A 532 1.08 -3.06 -8.45
C GLY A 532 1.88 -2.17 -7.50
N GLU A 533 2.85 -1.43 -8.03
CA GLU A 533 3.59 -0.42 -7.24
C GLU A 533 2.68 0.70 -6.70
N CYS A 534 1.48 0.80 -7.23
CA CYS A 534 0.47 1.81 -6.95
C CYS A 534 -0.67 1.25 -6.13
N ALA A 535 -0.43 0.81 -4.91
CA ALA A 535 -1.50 0.40 -4.01
C ALA A 535 -2.26 1.61 -3.44
N ALA A 536 -3.59 1.48 -3.30
CA ALA A 536 -4.40 2.55 -2.73
C ALA A 536 -4.05 2.82 -1.27
N VAL A 537 -4.09 4.09 -0.89
CA VAL A 537 -3.88 4.54 0.49
C VAL A 537 -5.22 4.77 1.15
N TRP A 538 -5.34 4.37 2.41
CA TRP A 538 -6.46 4.75 3.24
C TRP A 538 -6.36 6.21 3.61
N ALA A 539 -7.44 6.96 3.35
CA ALA A 539 -7.59 8.32 3.82
C ALA A 539 -8.83 8.40 4.73
N SER A 540 -8.66 8.59 6.00
CA SER A 540 -9.76 8.98 6.87
C SER A 540 -9.33 10.16 7.73
N GLY A 541 -10.17 11.17 7.82
CA GLY A 541 -10.00 12.31 8.73
C GLY A 541 -9.97 11.90 10.22
N ALA A 542 -10.10 10.61 10.54
CA ALA A 542 -10.05 10.05 11.88
C ALA A 542 -8.63 9.71 12.37
N GLY A 543 -7.60 10.03 11.56
CA GLY A 543 -6.21 9.77 11.90
C GLY A 543 -5.69 8.46 11.36
N LEU A 544 -4.40 8.46 11.14
CA LEU A 544 -3.60 7.37 10.59
C LEU A 544 -3.45 6.27 11.64
N ARG A 545 -4.14 5.15 11.47
CA ARG A 545 -4.06 4.03 12.42
C ARG A 545 -3.26 2.89 11.81
N ALA A 546 -2.35 2.35 12.61
CA ALA A 546 -1.77 1.05 12.29
C ALA A 546 -2.88 -0.01 12.22
N PRO A 547 -2.81 -0.98 11.31
CA PRO A 547 -3.71 -2.13 11.35
C PRO A 547 -3.63 -2.78 12.72
N ALA A 548 -4.78 -3.00 13.35
CA ALA A 548 -4.86 -3.55 14.71
C ALA A 548 -5.32 -5.00 14.71
N GLN A 549 -5.64 -5.57 13.56
CA GLN A 549 -6.14 -6.93 13.47
C GLN A 549 -5.02 -7.94 13.72
N ALA A 550 -5.40 -9.06 14.34
CA ALA A 550 -4.50 -10.16 14.58
C ALA A 550 -4.18 -10.91 13.27
N VAL A 551 -3.01 -11.53 13.22
CA VAL A 551 -2.74 -12.54 12.18
C VAL A 551 -3.49 -13.81 12.54
N MET A 552 -4.35 -14.27 11.62
CA MET A 552 -5.17 -15.46 11.85
C MET A 552 -4.46 -16.73 11.39
N TYR A 553 -4.59 -17.77 12.21
CA TYR A 553 -4.19 -19.14 11.89
C TYR A 553 -5.28 -20.10 12.29
N SER A 554 -5.36 -21.24 11.61
CA SER A 554 -6.20 -22.37 12.00
C SER A 554 -5.33 -23.54 12.36
N ILE A 555 -5.71 -24.28 13.42
CA ILE A 555 -5.11 -25.55 13.77
C ILE A 555 -6.23 -26.59 13.79
N ALA A 556 -6.10 -27.61 12.98
CA ALA A 556 -7.10 -28.67 12.83
C ALA A 556 -6.50 -30.02 13.19
N PHE A 557 -7.17 -30.80 14.04
CA PHE A 557 -6.70 -32.08 14.55
C PHE A 557 -7.64 -33.21 14.16
N GLU A 558 -7.05 -34.40 13.99
CA GLU A 558 -7.71 -35.71 14.00
C GLU A 558 -7.51 -36.37 15.35
N ASP A 559 -8.56 -36.88 16.01
CA ASP A 559 -8.48 -37.47 17.34
C ASP A 559 -8.11 -38.98 17.36
N LEU A 560 -7.97 -39.59 16.17
CA LEU A 560 -7.66 -40.98 15.94
C LEU A 560 -8.69 -41.98 16.53
N GLY A 561 -9.91 -41.48 16.78
CA GLY A 561 -10.98 -42.33 17.35
C GLY A 561 -11.56 -43.33 16.35
N SER A 562 -11.98 -42.81 15.22
CA SER A 562 -12.53 -43.56 14.09
C SER A 562 -11.66 -43.33 12.85
N ILE A 563 -10.56 -44.04 12.76
CA ILE A 563 -9.58 -43.84 11.69
C ILE A 563 -10.21 -44.10 10.32
N GLY A 564 -10.39 -43.06 9.49
CA GLY A 564 -10.83 -43.29 8.11
C GLY A 564 -11.48 -42.16 7.36
N ASP A 565 -11.97 -41.13 7.98
CA ASP A 565 -12.63 -40.01 7.27
C ASP A 565 -11.67 -38.87 6.86
N PHE A 566 -10.65 -38.60 7.66
CA PHE A 566 -9.60 -37.62 7.38
C PHE A 566 -10.18 -36.25 7.01
N ASP A 567 -11.10 -35.76 7.82
CA ASP A 567 -11.78 -34.50 7.61
C ASP A 567 -11.19 -33.33 8.44
N PHE A 568 -10.29 -33.62 9.38
CA PHE A 568 -9.61 -32.65 10.24
C PHE A 568 -10.57 -31.71 10.99
N ASN A 569 -11.74 -32.16 11.33
CA ASN A 569 -12.74 -31.36 12.03
C ASN A 569 -12.99 -31.83 13.48
N ASP A 570 -12.25 -32.84 13.96
CA ASP A 570 -12.38 -33.37 15.33
C ASP A 570 -12.14 -32.28 16.37
N ILE A 571 -11.11 -31.46 16.18
CA ILE A 571 -10.87 -30.19 16.91
C ILE A 571 -10.34 -29.16 15.95
N VAL A 572 -11.06 -28.05 15.77
CA VAL A 572 -10.61 -26.90 14.99
C VAL A 572 -10.49 -25.69 15.89
N LEU A 573 -9.29 -25.10 15.87
CA LEU A 573 -8.95 -23.90 16.61
C LEU A 573 -8.69 -22.75 15.63
N TYR A 574 -9.22 -21.57 15.91
CA TYR A 574 -8.74 -20.32 15.35
C TYR A 574 -7.82 -19.64 16.35
N VAL A 575 -6.67 -19.20 15.87
CA VAL A 575 -5.65 -18.52 16.67
C VAL A 575 -5.43 -17.12 16.10
N ALA A 576 -5.96 -16.12 16.78
CA ALA A 576 -5.77 -14.71 16.45
C ALA A 576 -4.51 -14.20 17.17
N HIS A 577 -3.39 -14.11 16.47
CA HIS A 577 -2.09 -13.70 17.01
C HIS A 577 -1.90 -12.18 16.90
N TYR A 578 -1.86 -11.49 18.02
CA TYR A 578 -1.55 -10.05 18.13
C TYR A 578 -0.05 -9.88 18.30
N VAL A 579 0.66 -9.78 17.18
CA VAL A 579 2.13 -9.79 17.13
C VAL A 579 2.77 -8.72 18.02
N ALA A 580 2.23 -7.50 18.02
CA ALA A 580 2.74 -6.39 18.82
C ALA A 580 2.51 -6.57 20.34
N GLU A 581 1.56 -7.42 20.73
CA GLU A 581 1.15 -7.62 22.14
C GLU A 581 1.69 -8.93 22.73
N ASN A 582 2.36 -9.77 21.92
CA ASN A 582 2.86 -11.10 22.31
C ASN A 582 1.77 -11.98 22.94
N ARG A 583 0.55 -11.90 22.43
CA ARG A 583 -0.59 -12.71 22.88
C ARG A 583 -1.39 -13.26 21.71
N ALA A 584 -2.16 -14.29 21.96
CA ALA A 584 -3.16 -14.76 21.00
C ALA A 584 -4.48 -15.08 21.71
N THR A 585 -5.57 -14.81 21.02
CA THR A 585 -6.90 -15.32 21.36
C THR A 585 -7.10 -16.63 20.61
N VAL A 586 -7.34 -17.71 21.35
CA VAL A 586 -7.62 -19.03 20.80
C VAL A 586 -9.11 -19.30 20.90
N SER A 587 -9.75 -19.59 19.79
CA SER A 587 -11.18 -19.93 19.73
C SER A 587 -11.37 -21.37 19.29
N LEU A 588 -12.08 -22.17 20.08
CA LEU A 588 -12.54 -23.49 19.67
C LEU A 588 -13.71 -23.32 18.71
N MET A 589 -13.54 -23.71 17.45
CA MET A 589 -14.50 -23.50 16.38
C MET A 589 -15.34 -24.75 16.10
N ALA A 590 -14.70 -25.91 16.04
CA ALA A 590 -15.38 -27.17 15.82
C ALA A 590 -14.86 -28.27 16.78
N ALA A 591 -15.73 -29.22 17.10
CA ALA A 591 -15.45 -30.35 17.92
C ALA A 591 -16.23 -31.57 17.38
N GLY A 592 -15.69 -32.24 16.34
CA GLY A 592 -16.35 -33.31 15.57
C GLY A 592 -16.17 -34.70 16.18
N GLY A 593 -15.02 -35.00 16.76
CA GLY A 593 -14.70 -36.31 17.28
C GLY A 593 -15.65 -36.78 18.39
N GLU A 594 -15.89 -38.09 18.48
CA GLU A 594 -16.71 -38.70 19.51
C GLU A 594 -16.00 -38.83 20.85
N LEU A 595 -14.66 -38.75 20.85
CA LEU A 595 -13.85 -38.91 22.05
C LEU A 595 -13.85 -37.69 22.96
N SER A 596 -13.61 -37.92 24.24
CA SER A 596 -13.33 -36.80 25.15
C SER A 596 -11.91 -36.31 24.95
N VAL A 597 -11.76 -34.99 24.80
CA VAL A 597 -10.49 -34.34 24.44
C VAL A 597 -10.22 -33.16 25.35
N ASP A 598 -8.99 -33.06 25.86
CA ASP A 598 -8.47 -31.82 26.43
C ASP A 598 -7.57 -31.11 25.40
N VAL A 599 -7.91 -29.90 24.99
CA VAL A 599 -7.05 -29.04 24.19
C VAL A 599 -6.06 -28.35 25.09
N LYS A 600 -4.79 -28.45 24.77
CA LYS A 600 -3.68 -27.90 25.58
C LYS A 600 -2.83 -26.92 24.79
N TYR A 601 -2.34 -25.93 25.49
CA TYR A 601 -1.29 -25.02 25.02
C TYR A 601 -0.13 -25.06 26.01
N ASN A 602 1.07 -25.33 25.51
CA ASN A 602 2.29 -25.48 26.34
C ASN A 602 2.07 -26.38 27.54
N GLY A 603 1.35 -27.52 27.33
CA GLY A 603 1.03 -28.52 28.36
C GLY A 603 -0.16 -28.19 29.26
N ASN A 604 -0.65 -26.97 29.29
CA ASN A 604 -1.78 -26.53 30.09
C ASN A 604 -3.11 -26.69 29.33
N THR A 605 -4.13 -27.29 29.96
CA THR A 605 -5.46 -27.42 29.37
C THR A 605 -6.13 -26.03 29.24
N ILE A 606 -6.56 -25.68 28.05
CA ILE A 606 -7.31 -24.46 27.75
C ILE A 606 -8.78 -24.73 27.45
N PHE A 607 -9.09 -25.89 26.88
CA PHE A 607 -10.47 -26.35 26.65
C PHE A 607 -10.60 -27.84 26.99
N SER A 608 -11.80 -28.28 27.35
CA SER A 608 -12.15 -29.70 27.53
C SER A 608 -13.49 -30.01 26.88
N LYS A 609 -13.51 -31.02 26.02
CA LYS A 609 -14.70 -31.61 25.44
C LYS A 609 -14.95 -32.97 26.12
N ASN A 610 -16.05 -33.10 26.83
CA ASN A 610 -16.34 -34.31 27.62
C ASN A 610 -17.74 -34.90 27.35
N ASP A 611 -18.52 -34.32 26.45
CA ASP A 611 -19.94 -34.63 26.27
C ASP A 611 -20.24 -35.60 25.10
N GLY A 612 -19.21 -35.97 24.32
CA GLY A 612 -19.36 -36.83 23.14
C GLY A 612 -20.24 -36.28 22.04
N LYS A 613 -20.54 -34.96 22.07
CA LYS A 613 -21.36 -34.29 21.04
C LYS A 613 -20.50 -33.68 19.97
N MET A 614 -20.88 -33.90 18.74
CA MET A 614 -20.32 -33.20 17.59
C MET A 614 -20.90 -31.80 17.52
N THR A 615 -20.04 -30.80 17.39
CA THR A 615 -20.44 -29.38 17.34
C THR A 615 -19.75 -28.68 16.18
N ASN A 616 -20.50 -27.93 15.37
CA ASN A 616 -20.03 -27.18 14.22
C ASN A 616 -19.34 -28.04 13.13
N THR A 617 -19.81 -29.24 12.90
CA THR A 617 -19.30 -30.13 11.85
C THR A 617 -20.33 -30.47 10.78
N THR A 618 -21.60 -30.08 10.98
CA THR A 618 -22.68 -30.29 10.00
C THR A 618 -23.55 -29.05 9.83
N GLY A 619 -24.19 -28.93 8.68
CA GLY A 619 -25.13 -27.85 8.39
C GLY A 619 -24.44 -26.53 8.01
N SER A 620 -24.59 -25.48 8.81
CA SER A 620 -23.93 -24.21 8.65
C SER A 620 -22.91 -23.98 9.78
N ARG A 621 -21.89 -23.20 9.49
CA ARG A 621 -20.88 -22.80 10.50
C ARG A 621 -21.59 -22.11 11.69
N GLY A 622 -21.38 -22.64 12.86
CA GLY A 622 -21.93 -22.11 14.10
C GLY A 622 -21.03 -21.06 14.75
N ASN A 623 -21.46 -20.62 15.94
CA ASN A 623 -20.69 -19.68 16.75
C ASN A 623 -19.45 -20.37 17.39
N VAL A 624 -18.51 -19.55 17.87
CA VAL A 624 -17.38 -19.97 18.70
C VAL A 624 -17.90 -20.78 19.89
N ILE A 625 -17.33 -21.98 20.11
CA ILE A 625 -17.70 -22.89 21.22
C ILE A 625 -17.11 -22.38 22.54
N ALA A 626 -15.84 -21.97 22.52
CA ALA A 626 -15.11 -21.45 23.67
C ALA A 626 -13.94 -20.59 23.22
N SER A 627 -13.47 -19.68 24.06
CA SER A 627 -12.28 -18.85 23.81
C SER A 627 -11.37 -18.77 25.02
N ALA A 628 -10.07 -18.65 24.77
CA ALA A 628 -9.03 -18.48 25.79
C ALA A 628 -7.93 -17.55 25.29
N GLU A 629 -7.31 -16.82 26.20
CA GLU A 629 -6.12 -16.01 25.91
C GLU A 629 -4.85 -16.80 26.29
N VAL A 630 -3.84 -16.73 25.42
CA VAL A 630 -2.53 -17.36 25.65
C VAL A 630 -1.40 -16.39 25.34
N SER A 631 -0.26 -16.54 26.02
CA SER A 631 0.95 -15.80 25.65
C SER A 631 1.59 -16.47 24.43
N MET A 632 1.70 -15.73 23.34
CA MET A 632 2.28 -16.19 22.07
C MET A 632 3.25 -15.14 21.56
N THR A 633 4.54 -15.45 21.57
CA THR A 633 5.61 -14.51 21.22
C THR A 633 6.07 -14.65 19.78
N SER A 634 5.79 -15.80 19.16
CA SER A 634 6.17 -16.08 17.78
C SER A 634 5.23 -17.11 17.15
N VAL A 635 5.22 -17.18 15.84
CA VAL A 635 4.45 -18.18 15.08
C VAL A 635 4.91 -19.62 15.37
N ALA A 636 6.17 -19.83 15.79
CA ALA A 636 6.64 -21.14 16.24
C ALA A 636 5.84 -21.69 17.44
N ASP A 637 5.21 -20.80 18.20
CA ASP A 637 4.36 -21.19 19.34
C ASP A 637 3.08 -21.94 18.93
N LEU A 638 2.68 -21.88 17.64
CA LEU A 638 1.61 -22.72 17.09
C LEU A 638 1.92 -24.22 17.24
N GLN A 639 3.18 -24.62 17.29
CA GLN A 639 3.60 -26.00 17.53
C GLN A 639 3.48 -26.45 19.00
N LYS A 640 3.14 -25.56 19.92
CA LYS A 640 2.91 -25.86 21.34
C LYS A 640 1.47 -26.32 21.65
N PHE A 641 0.59 -26.26 20.64
CA PHE A 641 -0.76 -26.80 20.78
C PHE A 641 -0.75 -28.32 20.69
N SER A 642 -1.61 -28.94 21.45
CA SER A 642 -1.83 -30.38 21.43
C SER A 642 -3.24 -30.71 21.92
N ILE A 643 -3.71 -31.90 21.56
CA ILE A 643 -4.92 -32.50 22.14
C ILE A 643 -4.54 -33.74 22.94
N PHE A 644 -5.14 -33.90 24.12
CA PHE A 644 -5.03 -35.09 24.93
C PHE A 644 -6.34 -35.88 24.79
N VAL A 645 -6.26 -36.99 24.08
CA VAL A 645 -7.41 -37.85 23.75
C VAL A 645 -7.61 -38.87 24.89
N LYS A 646 -8.81 -38.85 25.47
CA LYS A 646 -9.21 -39.73 26.59
C LYS A 646 -10.04 -40.88 26.05
N LYS A 647 -9.50 -42.08 26.08
CA LYS A 647 -10.22 -43.29 25.68
C LYS A 647 -10.73 -44.02 26.90
N THR A 648 -11.99 -44.52 26.84
CA THR A 648 -12.58 -45.31 27.88
C THR A 648 -12.05 -46.75 27.76
N ASN A 649 -11.47 -47.28 28.83
CA ASN A 649 -10.88 -48.61 28.90
C ASN A 649 -9.65 -48.87 27.99
N GLU A 650 -9.08 -47.81 27.41
CA GLU A 650 -7.86 -47.85 26.60
C GLU A 650 -6.84 -46.81 27.09
N VAL A 651 -5.63 -46.92 26.57
CA VAL A 651 -4.58 -45.94 26.91
C VAL A 651 -4.85 -44.62 26.21
N SER A 652 -4.95 -43.53 26.98
CA SER A 652 -5.05 -42.15 26.48
C SER A 652 -3.71 -41.71 25.93
N PHE A 653 -3.72 -40.84 24.92
CA PHE A 653 -2.52 -40.35 24.26
C PHE A 653 -2.62 -38.88 23.88
N THR A 654 -1.48 -38.29 23.51
CA THR A 654 -1.38 -36.87 23.09
C THR A 654 -1.03 -36.77 21.62
N ILE A 655 -1.74 -35.91 20.91
CA ILE A 655 -1.44 -35.48 19.52
C ILE A 655 -0.98 -34.04 19.54
N GLY A 656 0.23 -33.80 19.06
CA GLY A 656 0.78 -32.43 18.90
C GLY A 656 0.43 -31.82 17.56
N SER A 657 0.45 -30.50 17.49
CA SER A 657 0.31 -29.76 16.23
C SER A 657 1.57 -29.79 15.36
N ALA A 658 2.71 -30.23 15.90
CA ALA A 658 3.95 -30.43 15.15
C ALA A 658 3.95 -31.80 14.46
N ASN A 659 4.08 -31.82 13.15
CA ASN A 659 4.12 -33.06 12.36
C ASN A 659 5.55 -33.51 12.07
N GLU A 660 5.74 -34.81 11.90
CA GLU A 660 7.01 -35.38 11.46
C GLU A 660 7.12 -35.32 9.92
N LYS A 661 8.32 -34.99 9.44
CA LYS A 661 8.63 -34.96 8.01
C LYS A 661 8.42 -36.35 7.38
N GLY A 662 7.67 -36.41 6.29
CA GLY A 662 7.43 -37.64 5.51
C GLY A 662 6.45 -38.63 6.16
N LYS A 663 5.77 -38.26 7.22
CA LYS A 663 4.69 -39.07 7.85
C LYS A 663 3.33 -38.37 7.67
N ALA A 664 2.23 -39.13 7.76
CA ALA A 664 0.89 -38.55 7.70
C ALA A 664 0.65 -37.52 8.82
N PRO A 665 0.01 -36.38 8.54
CA PRO A 665 -0.20 -35.32 9.52
C PRO A 665 -1.39 -35.69 10.42
N GLN A 666 -1.24 -35.51 11.71
CA GLN A 666 -2.34 -35.67 12.69
C GLN A 666 -2.95 -34.29 13.05
N ALA A 667 -2.31 -33.25 12.63
CA ALA A 667 -2.80 -31.87 12.73
C ALA A 667 -2.33 -31.08 11.53
N LEU A 668 -3.08 -30.03 11.18
CA LEU A 668 -2.74 -29.08 10.15
C LEU A 668 -2.65 -27.68 10.77
N ILE A 669 -1.56 -26.94 10.50
CA ILE A 669 -1.44 -25.53 10.82
C ILE A 669 -1.62 -24.77 9.50
N ILE A 670 -2.70 -24.01 9.37
CA ILE A 670 -3.14 -23.40 8.12
C ILE A 670 -3.17 -21.88 8.31
N PRO A 671 -2.62 -21.09 7.36
CA PRO A 671 -2.74 -19.63 7.38
C PRO A 671 -4.21 -19.18 7.25
N GLY A 672 -4.61 -18.17 8.01
CA GLY A 672 -5.94 -17.58 7.93
C GLY A 672 -7.01 -18.37 8.67
N GLU A 673 -8.26 -17.99 8.42
CA GLU A 673 -9.46 -18.67 8.88
C GLU A 673 -9.86 -19.74 7.88
N TRP A 674 -9.43 -20.95 8.15
CA TRP A 674 -9.71 -22.08 7.28
C TRP A 674 -11.16 -22.57 7.42
N GLN A 675 -11.78 -22.92 6.31
CA GLN A 675 -13.08 -23.58 6.25
C GLN A 675 -12.87 -25.11 6.34
N TRP A 676 -13.22 -25.73 7.47
CA TRP A 676 -13.02 -27.15 7.66
C TRP A 676 -14.06 -27.99 6.90
N PRO A 677 -13.71 -29.21 6.46
CA PRO A 677 -14.64 -30.11 5.81
C PRO A 677 -15.84 -30.42 6.70
N THR A 678 -17.00 -30.63 6.09
CA THR A 678 -18.18 -31.14 6.82
C THR A 678 -17.92 -32.57 7.32
N GLU A 679 -18.59 -32.94 8.38
CA GLU A 679 -18.50 -34.26 9.04
C GLU A 679 -18.45 -35.41 8.02
N ARG A 680 -17.45 -36.30 8.16
CA ARG A 680 -17.18 -37.41 7.26
C ARG A 680 -16.90 -37.06 5.83
N THR A 681 -16.55 -35.86 5.55
CA THR A 681 -16.10 -35.40 4.20
C THR A 681 -14.58 -35.37 4.17
N ASN A 682 -13.97 -36.35 3.55
CA ASN A 682 -12.51 -36.41 3.42
C ASN A 682 -11.94 -35.14 2.86
N VAL A 683 -10.82 -34.66 3.43
CA VAL A 683 -10.15 -33.41 3.06
C VAL A 683 -9.83 -33.36 1.57
N LYS A 684 -9.47 -34.47 0.90
CA LYS A 684 -9.24 -34.49 -0.56
C LYS A 684 -10.51 -34.24 -1.37
N THR A 685 -11.68 -34.50 -0.81
CA THR A 685 -12.97 -34.22 -1.45
C THR A 685 -13.36 -32.76 -1.25
N ALA A 686 -13.06 -32.22 -0.08
CA ALA A 686 -13.28 -30.81 0.21
C ALA A 686 -12.24 -29.90 -0.44
N TYR A 687 -11.00 -30.38 -0.59
CA TYR A 687 -9.86 -29.66 -1.16
C TYR A 687 -9.07 -30.59 -2.11
N PRO A 688 -9.41 -30.67 -3.40
CA PRO A 688 -8.75 -31.61 -4.33
C PRO A 688 -7.24 -31.38 -4.47
N ASP A 689 -6.77 -30.15 -4.34
CA ASP A 689 -5.34 -29.83 -4.42
C ASP A 689 -4.53 -30.25 -3.19
N PHE A 690 -5.18 -30.62 -2.10
CA PHE A 690 -4.54 -31.19 -0.91
C PHE A 690 -3.70 -32.42 -1.26
N VAL A 691 -4.20 -33.31 -2.16
CA VAL A 691 -3.49 -34.51 -2.60
C VAL A 691 -2.18 -34.15 -3.29
N LYS A 692 -2.18 -33.11 -4.14
CA LYS A 692 -0.96 -32.64 -4.80
C LYS A 692 0.07 -32.14 -3.80
N TRP A 693 -0.38 -31.44 -2.78
CA TRP A 693 0.52 -30.98 -1.70
C TRP A 693 1.09 -32.17 -0.91
N VAL A 694 0.30 -33.20 -0.61
CA VAL A 694 0.74 -34.43 0.08
C VAL A 694 1.82 -35.14 -0.73
N GLU A 695 1.60 -35.33 -2.04
CA GLU A 695 2.43 -36.19 -2.89
C GLU A 695 3.63 -35.49 -3.52
N SER A 696 3.54 -34.20 -3.80
CA SER A 696 4.57 -33.46 -4.54
C SER A 696 5.16 -32.25 -3.79
N VAL A 697 4.66 -31.91 -2.59
CA VAL A 697 5.06 -30.73 -1.80
C VAL A 697 4.81 -29.40 -2.54
N THR A 698 3.99 -29.43 -3.58
CA THR A 698 3.53 -28.25 -4.34
C THR A 698 2.11 -27.89 -3.92
N ASN A 699 1.55 -26.82 -4.47
CA ASN A 699 0.19 -26.37 -4.14
C ASN A 699 0.03 -26.01 -2.64
N THR A 700 0.96 -25.19 -2.13
CA THR A 700 0.93 -24.74 -0.73
C THR A 700 -0.22 -23.77 -0.44
N ASP A 701 -1.04 -23.43 -1.42
CA ASP A 701 -2.26 -22.62 -1.38
C ASP A 701 -3.55 -23.47 -1.47
N TRP A 702 -3.46 -24.80 -1.41
CA TRP A 702 -4.58 -25.73 -1.55
C TRP A 702 -5.81 -25.38 -0.69
N TYR A 703 -5.60 -24.81 0.47
CA TYR A 703 -6.64 -24.45 1.44
C TYR A 703 -7.47 -23.22 1.03
N GLU A 704 -7.04 -22.49 0.01
CA GLU A 704 -7.75 -21.33 -0.53
C GLU A 704 -8.87 -21.73 -1.53
N TYR A 705 -8.89 -23.00 -1.97
CA TYR A 705 -9.79 -23.49 -3.03
C TYR A 705 -10.73 -24.59 -2.55
N PRO A 706 -11.66 -24.31 -1.63
CA PRO A 706 -12.64 -25.31 -1.15
C PRO A 706 -13.68 -25.63 -2.21
N VAL A 707 -14.15 -26.88 -2.20
CA VAL A 707 -15.32 -27.27 -2.97
C VAL A 707 -16.60 -26.78 -2.27
N ALA A 708 -17.40 -25.99 -2.97
CA ALA A 708 -18.63 -25.43 -2.42
C ALA A 708 -19.58 -26.52 -1.85
N GLY A 709 -20.09 -26.29 -0.63
CA GLY A 709 -20.97 -27.22 0.07
C GLY A 709 -20.28 -28.43 0.68
N LYS A 710 -18.95 -28.49 0.66
CA LYS A 710 -18.14 -29.54 1.32
C LYS A 710 -17.40 -29.05 2.55
N VAL A 711 -17.47 -27.72 2.81
CA VAL A 711 -16.80 -27.05 3.92
C VAL A 711 -17.78 -26.17 4.71
N LEU A 712 -17.40 -25.82 5.94
CA LEU A 712 -18.16 -24.95 6.87
C LEU A 712 -17.44 -23.62 7.13
#